data_891f176c6d0f3f15b4306f1732b7e5d0
#
_entry.id   891f176c6d0f3f15b4306f1732b7e5d0
#
_cell.length_a   1.000
_cell.length_b   1.000
_cell.length_c   1.000
_cell.angle_alpha   90.00
_cell.angle_beta   90.00
_cell.angle_gamma   90.00
#
_symmetry.space_group_name_H-M   'P 1'
#
loop_
_entity.id
_entity.type
_entity.pdbx_description
1 polymer ?
#
loop_
_entity_poly.entity_id
_entity_poly.type
_entity_poly.pdbx_seq_one_letter_code
_entity_poly.pdbx_strand_id
1 'polypeptide(L)'
;MTTRQSLAAWIVFGLVTPQLFAHGVHLPAPTVADARAMQPPIPGSLELGRALHEHLRLRLDAAQLVRLDAIGQNLLFIDQISGNVIPDADPALTNFYRWRLETNVIALLESLPDLITLDFRPGAPVRDMMTPIALDQQFNLLVLKVITGTGAVHCSVQDVDMQAEYDTAIEFPGGAEKHAVDIYSNATTYLLLKLQQVSPGETLTHLAFRNHGEKQPYLWSSLRWLSTPFGNAGITVNDETGQPTPVLMRLTSARGQRLWEPPNAVNLRPLMNDVAPLPPAGPGRGLPIYMPGGWAGYYWVVPGPFEMALPEGDWEVRLLHGLEYAPRQATFSIRSGAWTRVTYPLQRWVDMPARGWISGDEHIHARLMSSDDAARLITATCAADIHVGNILEMGSWMRSFYPQRGFGRDFRVQRGDHWLVPGIEDPRGLLGHAIGLNLAARVRSLQHYTLHDWWANEIHKQGGLYGHTHVGEQALMVEREVALFTPMGIVDFNSMLQNRLGTTLIYDMLNLGFPMTCSAGSDTPYGSMLGCVRMYAYCGTNAPWTPDRYFDAIKRGTTFVSTGPMLELRVDGRLPGSTIGVTTNRPMHVRVKAYGLRGFSAPAGLRLVQLGNVIAQVSVTNDAQDELALELDVDSGYGFWLAAHAFGRNGSEAHTSPVYVVRDGFRFWNVAEAARLLKKQLAVLDDLEAAVAECVRLRAANPQSLDFWSRWPAEQQAEMQARITRVRGIYETLATTLATEQKQRLGTSSAGPQR
;
A
#
# COMPACT_ATOMS: atom_id res chain seq x y z
N MET A 1 10.03 1.35 -37.70
CA MET A 1 10.99 1.49 -36.59
C MET A 1 10.29 0.92 -35.37
N THR A 2 10.39 -0.13 -35.14
CA THR A 2 10.82 -1.48 -34.85
C THR A 2 10.73 -1.75 -33.34
N THR A 3 9.82 -2.65 -33.04
CA THR A 3 9.44 -3.27 -31.76
C THR A 3 10.57 -3.75 -30.82
N ARG A 4 11.83 -3.64 -31.24
CA ARG A 4 13.01 -4.00 -30.42
C ARG A 4 13.47 -2.89 -29.46
N GLN A 5 13.07 -1.63 -29.64
CA GLN A 5 13.42 -0.54 -28.73
C GLN A 5 12.49 -0.44 -27.51
N SER A 6 11.27 -0.96 -27.60
CA SER A 6 10.34 -0.99 -26.46
C SER A 6 10.74 -2.03 -25.41
N LEU A 7 11.31 -3.18 -25.79
CA LEU A 7 11.73 -4.21 -24.83
C LEU A 7 12.95 -3.79 -23.98
N ALA A 8 13.88 -3.05 -24.59
CA ALA A 8 15.06 -2.51 -23.88
C ALA A 8 14.70 -1.36 -22.92
N ALA A 9 13.68 -0.55 -23.25
CA ALA A 9 13.18 0.50 -22.38
C ALA A 9 12.47 -0.06 -21.12
N TRP A 10 11.82 -1.22 -21.24
CA TRP A 10 11.18 -1.90 -20.11
C TRP A 10 12.19 -2.53 -19.12
N ILE A 11 13.34 -2.97 -19.61
CA ILE A 11 14.41 -3.52 -18.75
C ILE A 11 15.09 -2.40 -17.95
N VAL A 12 15.18 -1.18 -18.46
CA VAL A 12 15.79 -0.03 -17.76
C VAL A 12 14.79 0.62 -16.80
N PHE A 13 13.47 0.61 -17.07
CA PHE A 13 12.45 1.10 -16.15
C PHE A 13 12.19 0.15 -14.97
N GLY A 14 12.47 -1.14 -15.12
CA GLY A 14 12.37 -2.16 -14.06
C GLY A 14 13.36 -1.98 -12.90
N LEU A 15 14.34 -1.09 -13.04
CA LEU A 15 15.35 -0.82 -11.99
C LEU A 15 15.01 0.38 -11.09
N VAL A 16 13.91 1.10 -11.32
CA VAL A 16 13.66 2.40 -10.66
C VAL A 16 12.34 2.47 -9.87
N THR A 17 11.45 1.48 -9.97
CA THR A 17 10.20 1.53 -9.19
C THR A 17 10.05 0.31 -8.27
N PRO A 18 9.88 0.52 -6.93
CA PRO A 18 9.60 -0.54 -5.97
C PRO A 18 8.34 -1.36 -6.28
N GLN A 19 7.47 -0.85 -7.14
CA GLN A 19 6.17 -1.43 -7.48
C GLN A 19 6.24 -2.71 -8.32
N LEU A 20 7.37 -2.99 -8.98
CA LEU A 20 7.54 -4.22 -9.78
C LEU A 20 7.86 -5.48 -8.97
N PHE A 21 8.17 -5.33 -7.68
CA PHE A 21 8.52 -6.46 -6.80
C PHE A 21 7.32 -7.08 -6.06
N ALA A 22 6.15 -6.47 -6.14
CA ALA A 22 4.97 -6.92 -5.40
C ALA A 22 4.40 -8.28 -5.87
N HIS A 23 4.77 -8.76 -7.05
CA HIS A 23 3.98 -9.78 -7.73
C HIS A 23 4.74 -11.05 -8.14
N GLY A 24 5.98 -11.20 -7.75
CA GLY A 24 6.79 -12.39 -7.97
C GLY A 24 8.23 -12.14 -7.57
N VAL A 25 8.85 -13.10 -6.90
CA VAL A 25 10.25 -13.01 -6.54
C VAL A 25 11.09 -13.22 -7.81
N HIS A 26 11.27 -12.18 -8.60
CA HIS A 26 12.32 -12.15 -9.60
C HIS A 26 13.60 -11.69 -8.93
N LEU A 27 14.41 -12.66 -8.51
CA LEU A 27 15.76 -12.37 -8.01
C LEU A 27 16.59 -11.84 -9.18
N PRO A 28 17.08 -10.59 -9.14
CA PRO A 28 18.00 -10.13 -10.17
C PRO A 28 19.27 -10.98 -10.12
N ALA A 29 19.59 -11.63 -11.23
CA ALA A 29 20.82 -12.42 -11.35
C ALA A 29 22.04 -11.51 -11.21
N PRO A 30 23.13 -11.98 -10.55
CA PRO A 30 24.38 -11.25 -10.48
C PRO A 30 24.98 -11.05 -11.89
N THR A 31 25.52 -9.88 -12.14
CA THR A 31 26.28 -9.62 -13.35
C THR A 31 27.73 -10.09 -13.19
N VAL A 32 28.46 -10.21 -14.30
CA VAL A 32 29.91 -10.51 -14.23
C VAL A 32 30.68 -9.42 -13.48
N ALA A 33 30.22 -8.16 -13.56
CA ALA A 33 30.80 -7.05 -12.81
C ALA A 33 30.55 -7.22 -11.29
N ASP A 34 29.34 -7.62 -10.91
CA ASP A 34 28.98 -7.88 -9.50
C ASP A 34 29.82 -9.02 -8.94
N ALA A 35 29.96 -10.13 -9.69
CA ALA A 35 30.77 -11.27 -9.26
C ALA A 35 32.26 -10.90 -9.07
N ARG A 36 32.81 -9.98 -9.87
CA ARG A 36 34.18 -9.46 -9.73
C ARG A 36 34.33 -8.49 -8.56
N ALA A 37 33.27 -7.79 -8.19
CA ALA A 37 33.26 -6.82 -7.10
C ALA A 37 33.01 -7.44 -5.72
N MET A 38 32.60 -8.73 -5.65
CA MET A 38 32.34 -9.42 -4.41
C MET A 38 33.60 -9.51 -3.56
N GLN A 39 33.50 -8.95 -2.35
CA GLN A 39 34.51 -9.04 -1.30
C GLN A 39 34.11 -10.14 -0.30
N PRO A 40 35.06 -10.68 0.49
CA PRO A 40 34.70 -11.56 1.59
C PRO A 40 33.71 -10.90 2.54
N PRO A 41 32.72 -11.64 3.08
CA PRO A 41 31.73 -11.07 3.96
C PRO A 41 32.33 -10.52 5.26
N ILE A 42 31.77 -9.40 5.73
CA ILE A 42 32.09 -8.85 7.03
C ILE A 42 31.37 -9.68 8.09
N PRO A 43 32.10 -10.26 9.08
CA PRO A 43 31.47 -11.02 10.15
C PRO A 43 30.38 -10.20 10.85
N GLY A 44 29.19 -10.80 11.08
CA GLY A 44 28.06 -10.16 11.76
C GLY A 44 27.27 -9.16 10.90
N SER A 45 27.56 -9.01 9.61
CA SER A 45 26.85 -8.06 8.73
C SER A 45 25.35 -8.35 8.57
N LEU A 46 24.94 -9.61 8.65
CA LEU A 46 23.54 -10.02 8.58
C LEU A 46 22.76 -9.53 9.80
N GLU A 47 23.28 -9.80 11.00
CA GLU A 47 22.70 -9.40 12.28
C GLU A 47 22.69 -7.88 12.42
N LEU A 48 23.78 -7.24 12.05
CA LEU A 48 23.88 -5.78 12.01
C LEU A 48 22.87 -5.18 11.02
N GLY A 49 22.73 -5.73 9.82
CA GLY A 49 21.76 -5.29 8.83
C GLY A 49 20.33 -5.38 9.36
N ARG A 50 19.95 -6.44 10.07
CA ARG A 50 18.64 -6.58 10.72
C ARG A 50 18.45 -5.51 11.79
N ALA A 51 19.42 -5.32 12.68
CA ALA A 51 19.36 -4.33 13.75
C ALA A 51 19.24 -2.88 13.19
N LEU A 52 20.00 -2.56 12.14
CA LEU A 52 19.93 -1.26 11.48
C LEU A 52 18.56 -1.03 10.84
N HIS A 53 18.05 -2.03 10.12
CA HIS A 53 16.73 -1.95 9.48
C HIS A 53 15.60 -1.78 10.50
N GLU A 54 15.70 -2.39 11.66
CA GLU A 54 14.71 -2.30 12.72
C GLU A 54 14.77 -0.97 13.48
N HIS A 55 15.94 -0.44 13.76
CA HIS A 55 16.11 0.63 14.76
C HIS A 55 16.54 1.98 14.21
N LEU A 56 17.18 2.07 13.02
CA LEU A 56 17.78 3.33 12.56
C LEU A 56 16.84 4.27 11.80
N ARG A 57 15.71 3.81 11.35
CA ARG A 57 14.83 4.56 10.43
C ARG A 57 14.42 5.95 10.91
N LEU A 58 14.29 6.15 12.22
CA LEU A 58 13.96 7.44 12.86
C LEU A 58 15.00 8.56 12.65
N ARG A 59 16.24 8.19 12.32
CA ARG A 59 17.39 9.07 12.31
C ARG A 59 17.83 9.47 10.92
N LEU A 60 17.28 8.84 9.89
CA LEU A 60 17.82 8.86 8.55
C LEU A 60 17.14 9.92 7.69
N ASP A 61 17.94 10.59 6.87
CA ASP A 61 17.45 11.42 5.79
C ASP A 61 16.93 10.59 4.60
N ALA A 62 16.40 11.25 3.57
CA ALA A 62 15.81 10.58 2.43
C ALA A 62 16.80 9.67 1.66
N ALA A 63 18.06 10.09 1.52
CA ALA A 63 19.08 9.32 0.80
C ALA A 63 19.52 8.08 1.62
N GLN A 64 19.63 8.25 2.92
CA GLN A 64 19.95 7.18 3.86
C GLN A 64 18.80 6.16 3.96
N LEU A 65 17.54 6.60 3.91
CA LEU A 65 16.37 5.74 3.88
C LEU A 65 16.37 4.82 2.64
N VAL A 66 16.77 5.30 1.47
CA VAL A 66 16.91 4.48 0.26
C VAL A 66 17.91 3.33 0.48
N ARG A 67 19.03 3.60 1.17
CA ARG A 67 20.02 2.56 1.52
C ARG A 67 19.47 1.56 2.54
N LEU A 68 18.74 2.05 3.54
CA LEU A 68 18.09 1.19 4.53
C LEU A 68 17.04 0.27 3.89
N ASP A 69 16.29 0.77 2.93
CA ASP A 69 15.32 -0.03 2.18
C ASP A 69 16.03 -1.10 1.32
N ALA A 70 17.18 -0.77 0.72
CA ALA A 70 18.01 -1.76 0.01
C ALA A 70 18.54 -2.85 0.95
N ILE A 71 18.91 -2.49 2.20
CA ILE A 71 19.27 -3.46 3.26
C ILE A 71 18.08 -4.39 3.51
N GLY A 72 16.88 -3.85 3.74
CA GLY A 72 15.66 -4.62 3.97
C GLY A 72 15.33 -5.59 2.83
N GLN A 73 15.48 -5.16 1.58
CA GLN A 73 15.28 -6.01 0.40
C GLN A 73 16.29 -7.18 0.34
N ASN A 74 17.56 -6.90 0.60
CA ASN A 74 18.58 -7.95 0.61
C ASN A 74 18.34 -8.96 1.74
N LEU A 75 17.93 -8.51 2.94
CA LEU A 75 17.55 -9.38 4.04
C LEU A 75 16.39 -10.30 3.66
N LEU A 76 15.34 -9.74 3.02
CA LEU A 76 14.22 -10.53 2.55
C LEU A 76 14.64 -11.63 1.57
N PHE A 77 15.45 -11.30 0.56
CA PHE A 77 15.91 -12.29 -0.41
C PHE A 77 16.76 -13.38 0.24
N ILE A 78 17.65 -13.01 1.17
CA ILE A 78 18.44 -13.99 1.94
C ILE A 78 17.51 -14.92 2.73
N ASP A 79 16.48 -14.39 3.39
CA ASP A 79 15.53 -15.19 4.17
C ASP A 79 14.69 -16.11 3.28
N GLN A 80 14.25 -15.64 2.12
CA GLN A 80 13.48 -16.44 1.18
C GLN A 80 14.29 -17.59 0.57
N ILE A 81 15.56 -17.35 0.26
CA ILE A 81 16.46 -18.39 -0.24
C ILE A 81 16.75 -19.41 0.90
N SER A 82 17.09 -18.92 2.10
CA SER A 82 17.40 -19.76 3.25
C SER A 82 16.20 -20.55 3.77
N GLY A 83 14.98 -20.00 3.65
CA GLY A 83 13.73 -20.64 4.03
C GLY A 83 13.17 -21.61 2.98
N ASN A 84 13.90 -21.91 1.90
CA ASN A 84 13.43 -22.72 0.76
C ASN A 84 12.12 -22.21 0.13
N VAL A 85 11.86 -20.93 0.25
CA VAL A 85 10.71 -20.28 -0.41
C VAL A 85 10.93 -20.24 -1.92
N ILE A 86 12.19 -20.20 -2.33
CA ILE A 86 12.63 -20.32 -3.73
C ILE A 86 13.31 -21.69 -3.86
N PRO A 87 12.60 -22.69 -4.40
CA PRO A 87 13.17 -24.02 -4.61
C PRO A 87 14.38 -23.94 -5.56
N ASP A 88 15.40 -24.72 -5.27
CA ASP A 88 16.60 -24.86 -6.12
C ASP A 88 17.33 -23.53 -6.41
N ALA A 89 17.24 -22.56 -5.49
CA ALA A 89 18.01 -21.33 -5.60
C ALA A 89 19.53 -21.65 -5.59
N ASP A 90 20.23 -21.12 -6.59
CA ASP A 90 21.69 -21.26 -6.67
C ASP A 90 22.33 -20.66 -5.42
N PRO A 91 23.20 -21.40 -4.68
CA PRO A 91 23.96 -20.88 -3.55
C PRO A 91 24.73 -19.58 -3.86
N ALA A 92 25.14 -19.38 -5.10
CA ALA A 92 25.76 -18.14 -5.56
C ALA A 92 24.85 -16.91 -5.36
N LEU A 93 23.53 -17.05 -5.45
CA LEU A 93 22.58 -15.98 -5.17
C LEU A 93 22.60 -15.53 -3.71
N THR A 94 22.70 -16.45 -2.76
CA THR A 94 22.83 -16.12 -1.34
C THR A 94 24.08 -15.27 -1.10
N ASN A 95 25.21 -15.68 -1.67
CA ASN A 95 26.47 -14.94 -1.56
C ASN A 95 26.37 -13.55 -2.19
N PHE A 96 25.71 -13.43 -3.34
CA PHE A 96 25.46 -12.14 -3.99
C PHE A 96 24.63 -11.20 -3.14
N TYR A 97 23.52 -11.67 -2.54
CA TYR A 97 22.67 -10.82 -1.70
C TYR A 97 23.35 -10.47 -0.37
N ARG A 98 24.15 -11.35 0.20
CA ARG A 98 25.01 -11.04 1.36
C ARG A 98 26.01 -9.95 1.03
N TRP A 99 26.72 -10.06 -0.06
CA TRP A 99 27.65 -9.02 -0.51
C TRP A 99 26.94 -7.66 -0.71
N ARG A 100 25.78 -7.64 -1.36
CA ARG A 100 24.97 -6.41 -1.53
C ARG A 100 24.50 -5.86 -0.19
N LEU A 101 24.08 -6.70 0.73
CA LEU A 101 23.70 -6.31 2.08
C LEU A 101 24.86 -5.57 2.76
N GLU A 102 26.02 -6.17 2.79
CA GLU A 102 27.22 -5.61 3.40
C GLU A 102 27.63 -4.27 2.80
N THR A 103 27.64 -4.19 1.47
CA THR A 103 27.94 -2.95 0.77
C THR A 103 26.97 -1.83 1.16
N ASN A 104 25.68 -2.11 1.27
CA ASN A 104 24.68 -1.13 1.68
C ASN A 104 24.79 -0.80 3.18
N VAL A 105 25.08 -1.77 4.04
CA VAL A 105 25.30 -1.56 5.48
C VAL A 105 26.48 -0.61 5.69
N ILE A 106 27.63 -0.88 5.11
CA ILE A 106 28.82 -0.02 5.23
C ILE A 106 28.52 1.40 4.70
N ALA A 107 27.95 1.49 3.50
CA ALA A 107 27.65 2.78 2.88
C ALA A 107 26.63 3.61 3.68
N LEU A 108 25.66 2.94 4.36
CA LEU A 108 24.76 3.61 5.28
C LEU A 108 25.49 4.12 6.50
N LEU A 109 26.26 3.26 7.19
CA LEU A 109 26.97 3.60 8.42
C LEU A 109 27.97 4.74 8.20
N GLU A 110 28.77 4.68 7.14
CA GLU A 110 29.73 5.74 6.80
C GLU A 110 29.07 7.08 6.43
N SER A 111 27.79 7.09 6.10
CA SER A 111 27.02 8.30 5.83
C SER A 111 26.40 8.93 7.07
N LEU A 112 26.46 8.28 8.23
CA LEU A 112 25.86 8.78 9.46
C LEU A 112 26.70 9.91 10.06
N PRO A 113 26.11 11.09 10.33
CA PRO A 113 26.85 12.22 10.89
C PRO A 113 27.27 12.01 12.35
N ASP A 114 26.61 11.08 13.03
CA ASP A 114 26.85 10.75 14.43
C ASP A 114 27.60 9.38 14.61
N LEU A 115 28.24 8.91 13.54
CA LEU A 115 29.10 7.72 13.60
C LEU A 115 30.29 7.99 14.52
N ILE A 116 30.42 7.21 15.60
CA ILE A 116 31.50 7.32 16.56
C ILE A 116 32.64 6.41 16.12
N THR A 117 33.77 7.00 15.77
CA THR A 117 34.96 6.21 15.40
C THR A 117 35.89 6.04 16.61
N LEU A 118 36.19 4.81 16.94
CA LEU A 118 37.18 4.40 17.90
C LEU A 118 38.35 3.79 17.14
N ASP A 119 39.45 4.53 17.00
CA ASP A 119 40.63 4.08 16.26
C ASP A 119 41.74 3.71 17.24
N PHE A 120 41.99 2.41 17.37
CA PHE A 120 43.00 1.85 18.25
C PHE A 120 44.32 1.55 17.53
N ARG A 121 44.53 2.04 16.33
CA ARG A 121 45.82 1.89 15.62
C ARG A 121 46.90 2.73 16.27
N PRO A 122 48.16 2.25 16.33
CA PRO A 122 49.27 3.06 16.84
C PRO A 122 49.39 4.40 16.09
N GLY A 123 49.41 5.50 16.83
CA GLY A 123 49.52 6.86 16.28
C GLY A 123 48.22 7.45 15.75
N ALA A 124 47.10 6.78 15.88
CA ALA A 124 45.80 7.35 15.54
C ALA A 124 45.48 8.55 16.47
N PRO A 125 44.76 9.57 15.95
CA PRO A 125 44.36 10.69 16.79
C PRO A 125 43.42 10.21 17.89
N VAL A 126 43.71 10.60 19.12
CA VAL A 126 42.81 10.32 20.25
C VAL A 126 41.53 11.14 20.04
N ARG A 127 40.39 10.47 20.14
CA ARG A 127 39.10 11.14 20.06
C ARG A 127 39.00 12.22 21.15
N ASP A 128 38.47 13.40 20.80
CA ASP A 128 38.05 14.40 21.78
C ASP A 128 36.93 13.83 22.68
N MET A 129 37.32 13.51 23.91
CA MET A 129 36.40 12.98 24.94
C MET A 129 35.70 14.07 25.73
N MET A 130 36.00 15.33 25.46
CA MET A 130 35.43 16.47 26.17
C MET A 130 34.09 16.92 25.59
N THR A 131 33.81 16.60 24.32
CA THR A 131 32.52 16.92 23.69
C THR A 131 31.50 15.82 24.00
N PRO A 132 30.43 16.10 24.76
CA PRO A 132 29.42 15.12 25.07
C PRO A 132 28.60 14.75 23.84
N ILE A 133 28.21 13.49 23.75
CA ILE A 133 27.28 12.99 22.74
C ILE A 133 25.85 13.23 23.23
N ALA A 134 25.06 13.94 22.47
CA ALA A 134 23.67 14.19 22.81
C ALA A 134 22.83 12.91 22.70
N LEU A 135 22.20 12.51 23.80
CA LEU A 135 21.27 11.40 23.88
C LEU A 135 19.84 11.92 24.06
N ASP A 136 19.25 12.46 23.03
CA ASP A 136 17.89 12.99 23.04
C ASP A 136 16.91 12.10 22.25
N GLN A 137 17.25 10.84 22.05
CA GLN A 137 16.53 9.91 21.18
C GLN A 137 15.74 8.87 21.99
N GLN A 138 14.60 8.50 21.45
CA GLN A 138 13.70 7.54 22.06
C GLN A 138 14.38 6.20 22.40
N PHE A 139 15.37 5.79 21.61
CA PHE A 139 16.02 4.49 21.77
C PHE A 139 17.48 4.58 22.23
N ASN A 140 18.03 5.79 22.41
CA ASN A 140 19.44 5.99 22.82
C ASN A 140 20.42 5.09 22.05
N LEU A 141 20.29 5.07 20.72
CA LEU A 141 21.09 4.22 19.84
C LEU A 141 22.39 4.93 19.43
N LEU A 142 23.49 4.21 19.52
CA LEU A 142 24.83 4.66 19.11
C LEU A 142 25.38 3.73 18.05
N VAL A 143 26.02 4.29 17.05
CA VAL A 143 26.75 3.53 16.04
C VAL A 143 28.24 3.76 16.24
N LEU A 144 28.98 2.69 16.48
CA LEU A 144 30.42 2.70 16.66
C LEU A 144 31.10 2.07 15.45
N LYS A 145 32.21 2.70 15.02
CA LYS A 145 33.19 2.15 14.10
C LYS A 145 34.47 1.90 14.89
N VAL A 146 34.84 0.65 15.08
CA VAL A 146 36.05 0.25 15.80
C VAL A 146 37.11 -0.17 14.79
N ILE A 147 38.26 0.48 14.82
CA ILE A 147 39.39 0.21 13.93
C ILE A 147 40.53 -0.30 14.79
N THR A 148 41.05 -1.49 14.47
CA THR A 148 42.15 -2.12 15.17
C THR A 148 43.43 -2.16 14.33
N GLY A 149 44.58 -2.16 14.95
CA GLY A 149 45.89 -2.33 14.32
C GLY A 149 46.41 -3.78 14.31
N THR A 150 47.63 -3.92 13.81
CA THR A 150 48.39 -5.19 13.87
C THR A 150 48.70 -5.53 15.31
N GLY A 151 48.46 -6.76 15.72
CA GLY A 151 48.68 -7.23 17.08
C GLY A 151 47.48 -7.18 18.01
N ALA A 152 46.36 -6.62 17.57
CA ALA A 152 45.08 -6.80 18.25
C ALA A 152 44.66 -8.26 18.10
N VAL A 153 44.46 -8.92 19.20
CA VAL A 153 43.99 -10.30 19.24
C VAL A 153 42.46 -10.28 19.10
N HIS A 154 41.87 -11.37 18.68
CA HIS A 154 40.43 -11.60 18.66
C HIS A 154 39.80 -11.20 20.00
N CYS A 155 39.05 -10.09 19.99
CA CYS A 155 38.37 -9.59 21.17
C CYS A 155 36.88 -9.84 21.00
N SER A 156 36.25 -10.46 21.98
CA SER A 156 34.80 -10.46 22.04
C SER A 156 34.34 -9.35 22.97
N VAL A 157 33.30 -8.59 22.52
CA VAL A 157 32.63 -7.66 23.41
C VAL A 157 31.67 -8.45 24.29
N GLN A 158 32.20 -9.28 25.18
CA GLN A 158 31.35 -10.11 26.04
C GLN A 158 30.81 -9.38 27.25
N ASP A 159 31.54 -8.39 27.74
CA ASP A 159 31.11 -7.54 28.83
C ASP A 159 31.61 -6.13 28.53
N VAL A 160 30.76 -5.28 28.04
CA VAL A 160 30.98 -3.86 28.20
C VAL A 160 30.77 -3.59 29.67
N ASP A 161 31.85 -3.68 30.46
CA ASP A 161 31.83 -3.31 31.85
C ASP A 161 31.60 -1.79 31.89
N MET A 162 30.33 -1.41 32.01
CA MET A 162 30.01 -0.06 32.37
C MET A 162 30.20 0.08 33.86
N GLN A 163 31.42 0.41 34.25
CA GLN A 163 31.59 1.12 35.50
C GLN A 163 31.01 2.52 35.35
N ALA A 164 29.67 2.57 35.16
CA ALA A 164 28.94 3.76 35.33
C ALA A 164 28.84 3.98 36.85
N GLU A 165 29.14 5.16 37.30
CA GLU A 165 28.75 5.61 38.63
C GLU A 165 27.21 5.55 38.80
N TYR A 166 26.48 5.12 37.77
CA TYR A 166 25.02 5.05 37.64
C TYR A 166 24.62 3.81 36.81
N ASP A 167 23.48 3.22 37.11
CA ASP A 167 22.88 2.00 36.58
C ASP A 167 22.50 2.01 35.07
N THR A 168 23.37 2.51 34.19
CA THR A 168 23.13 2.47 32.74
C THR A 168 23.46 1.09 32.19
N ALA A 169 22.51 0.42 31.58
CA ALA A 169 22.71 -0.86 30.91
C ALA A 169 22.93 -0.69 29.40
N ILE A 170 23.72 -1.55 28.78
CA ILE A 170 23.88 -1.62 27.33
C ILE A 170 23.18 -2.87 26.81
N GLU A 171 22.36 -2.68 25.78
CA GLU A 171 21.77 -3.75 25.00
C GLU A 171 22.31 -3.69 23.57
N PHE A 172 22.68 -4.84 23.02
CA PHE A 172 23.02 -4.96 21.60
C PHE A 172 21.78 -5.39 20.82
N PRO A 173 21.19 -4.52 20.00
CA PRO A 173 20.07 -4.89 19.16
C PRO A 173 20.51 -5.95 18.15
N GLY A 174 19.80 -7.08 18.10
CA GLY A 174 20.11 -8.17 17.18
C GLY A 174 19.96 -9.58 17.77
N GLY A 175 19.65 -9.68 19.07
CA GLY A 175 19.06 -10.86 19.69
C GLY A 175 19.92 -12.10 19.80
N ALA A 176 21.25 -12.02 19.66
CA ALA A 176 22.09 -13.13 20.06
C ALA A 176 22.15 -13.18 21.59
N GLU A 177 21.77 -14.30 22.16
CA GLU A 177 22.05 -14.58 23.57
C GLU A 177 23.54 -14.37 23.83
N LYS A 178 23.87 -13.32 24.61
CA LYS A 178 25.23 -12.93 24.97
C LYS A 178 26.14 -12.55 23.80
N HIS A 179 26.00 -11.49 23.24
CA HIS A 179 26.71 -10.29 22.87
C HIS A 179 28.23 -10.43 22.59
N ALA A 180 28.67 -11.48 21.90
CA ALA A 180 29.99 -11.52 21.35
C ALA A 180 30.01 -10.93 19.96
N VAL A 181 30.36 -9.66 19.83
CA VAL A 181 30.78 -9.12 18.54
C VAL A 181 32.28 -9.31 18.46
N ASP A 182 32.70 -10.13 17.51
CA ASP A 182 34.12 -10.41 17.32
C ASP A 182 34.80 -9.20 16.68
N ILE A 183 35.79 -8.65 17.38
CA ILE A 183 36.65 -7.59 16.86
C ILE A 183 38.01 -8.24 16.52
N TYR A 184 38.31 -8.24 15.22
CA TYR A 184 39.50 -8.87 14.70
C TYR A 184 40.68 -7.92 14.65
N SER A 185 41.90 -8.48 14.69
CA SER A 185 43.12 -7.76 14.43
C SER A 185 43.17 -7.19 13.02
N ASN A 186 43.67 -5.96 12.88
CA ASN A 186 43.85 -5.26 11.62
C ASN A 186 42.54 -5.17 10.79
N ALA A 187 41.41 -4.87 11.47
CA ALA A 187 40.10 -4.88 10.91
C ALA A 187 39.29 -3.60 11.29
N THR A 188 38.20 -3.41 10.57
CA THR A 188 37.16 -2.44 10.94
C THR A 188 35.88 -3.18 11.29
N THR A 189 35.35 -2.93 12.48
CA THR A 189 34.10 -3.55 12.96
C THR A 189 33.11 -2.45 13.29
N TYR A 190 31.83 -2.67 12.94
CA TYR A 190 30.74 -1.76 13.25
C TYR A 190 29.86 -2.36 14.32
N LEU A 191 29.48 -1.56 15.32
CA LEU A 191 28.65 -1.96 16.44
C LEU A 191 27.45 -1.02 16.53
N LEU A 192 26.27 -1.58 16.80
CA LEU A 192 25.10 -0.83 17.20
C LEU A 192 24.87 -1.08 18.69
N LEU A 193 24.88 -0.02 19.50
CA LEU A 193 24.65 -0.05 20.93
C LEU A 193 23.34 0.66 21.27
N LYS A 194 22.53 0.06 22.13
CA LYS A 194 21.36 0.69 22.73
C LYS A 194 21.65 0.91 24.22
N LEU A 195 21.64 2.17 24.63
CA LEU A 195 21.82 2.53 26.03
C LEU A 195 20.45 2.48 26.73
N GLN A 196 20.38 1.76 27.85
CA GLN A 196 19.23 1.70 28.71
C GLN A 196 19.50 2.48 30.01
N GLN A 197 18.44 2.95 30.67
CA GLN A 197 18.50 3.60 31.98
C GLN A 197 19.47 4.79 32.06
N VAL A 198 19.56 5.57 30.99
CA VAL A 198 20.42 6.76 30.95
C VAL A 198 19.83 7.83 31.88
N SER A 199 20.59 8.24 32.90
CA SER A 199 20.20 9.32 33.79
C SER A 199 20.20 10.67 33.06
N PRO A 200 19.31 11.62 33.42
CA PRO A 200 19.35 12.98 32.90
C PRO A 200 20.67 13.67 33.29
N GLY A 201 21.13 14.51 32.37
CA GLY A 201 22.38 15.26 32.57
C GLY A 201 23.58 14.65 31.87
N GLU A 202 24.75 15.02 32.35
CA GLU A 202 26.02 14.56 31.78
C GLU A 202 26.50 13.30 32.50
N THR A 203 26.83 12.26 31.73
CA THR A 203 27.32 10.98 32.23
C THR A 203 28.57 10.57 31.46
N LEU A 204 29.57 10.05 32.17
CA LEU A 204 30.77 9.47 31.61
C LEU A 204 30.65 7.93 31.66
N THR A 205 30.87 7.28 30.52
CA THR A 205 30.80 5.82 30.39
C THR A 205 32.09 5.29 29.81
N HIS A 206 32.55 4.16 30.30
CA HIS A 206 33.74 3.48 29.81
C HIS A 206 33.34 2.21 29.04
N LEU A 207 33.74 2.13 27.76
CA LEU A 207 33.60 0.95 26.93
C LEU A 207 34.90 0.13 27.04
N ALA A 208 34.82 -1.08 27.56
CA ALA A 208 35.93 -1.99 27.65
C ALA A 208 35.76 -3.19 26.71
N PHE A 209 36.75 -3.46 25.89
CA PHE A 209 36.79 -4.61 24.99
C PHE A 209 37.81 -5.60 25.55
N ARG A 210 37.36 -6.83 25.80
CA ARG A 210 38.18 -7.88 26.41
C ARG A 210 38.45 -9.00 25.43
N ASN A 211 39.63 -9.62 25.53
CA ASN A 211 39.87 -10.93 24.93
C ASN A 211 38.97 -11.97 25.57
N HIS A 212 38.49 -12.89 24.76
CA HIS A 212 37.64 -13.99 25.24
C HIS A 212 38.31 -14.75 26.39
N GLY A 213 37.71 -14.76 27.56
CA GLY A 213 38.21 -15.42 28.76
C GLY A 213 39.17 -14.60 29.61
N GLU A 214 39.58 -13.40 29.24
CA GLU A 214 40.46 -12.54 30.04
C GLU A 214 39.67 -11.57 30.94
N LYS A 215 40.24 -11.30 32.14
CA LYS A 215 39.65 -10.35 33.11
C LYS A 215 40.01 -8.89 32.81
N GLN A 216 41.15 -8.64 32.20
CA GLN A 216 41.64 -7.30 31.90
C GLN A 216 41.13 -6.84 30.54
N PRO A 217 40.67 -5.57 30.39
CA PRO A 217 40.30 -5.04 29.09
C PRO A 217 41.55 -4.90 28.21
N TYR A 218 41.42 -5.36 26.96
CA TYR A 218 42.47 -5.21 25.95
C TYR A 218 42.45 -3.80 25.33
N LEU A 219 41.28 -3.31 25.02
CA LEU A 219 41.01 -1.99 24.51
C LEU A 219 39.92 -1.33 25.36
N TRP A 220 40.04 -0.04 25.59
CA TRP A 220 38.97 0.71 26.25
C TRP A 220 38.90 2.16 25.77
N SER A 221 37.73 2.75 25.86
CA SER A 221 37.47 4.16 25.50
C SER A 221 36.43 4.74 26.44
N SER A 222 36.58 6.03 26.77
CA SER A 222 35.58 6.76 27.54
C SER A 222 34.69 7.56 26.60
N LEU A 223 33.40 7.56 26.85
CA LEU A 223 32.39 8.29 26.12
C LEU A 223 31.59 9.14 27.11
N ARG A 224 31.40 10.42 26.78
CA ARG A 224 30.61 11.37 27.57
C ARG A 224 29.27 11.60 26.89
N TRP A 225 28.19 11.49 27.65
CA TRP A 225 26.83 11.67 27.16
C TRP A 225 26.19 12.86 27.82
N LEU A 226 25.28 13.51 27.09
CA LEU A 226 24.36 14.51 27.63
C LEU A 226 22.93 14.04 27.34
N SER A 227 22.17 13.70 28.38
CA SER A 227 20.78 13.29 28.29
C SER A 227 19.88 14.45 28.69
N THR A 228 18.87 14.75 27.88
CA THR A 228 17.84 15.73 28.20
C THR A 228 16.97 15.23 29.36
N PRO A 229 16.62 16.07 30.35
CA PRO A 229 15.68 15.70 31.40
C PRO A 229 14.33 15.29 30.83
N PHE A 230 13.64 14.34 31.52
CA PHE A 230 12.36 13.80 31.10
C PHE A 230 11.25 14.19 32.07
N GLY A 231 10.04 14.34 31.54
CA GLY A 231 8.78 14.32 32.30
C GLY A 231 7.85 13.25 31.75
N ASN A 232 6.69 13.10 32.36
CA ASN A 232 5.71 12.08 31.97
C ASN A 232 4.53 12.72 31.23
N ALA A 233 4.09 12.07 30.15
CA ALA A 233 2.89 12.41 29.40
C ALA A 233 1.84 11.32 29.54
N GLY A 234 0.59 11.72 29.80
CA GLY A 234 -0.59 10.86 29.64
C GLY A 234 -1.44 11.41 28.49
N ILE A 235 -1.63 10.63 27.43
CA ILE A 235 -2.33 11.06 26.21
C ILE A 235 -3.57 10.21 26.00
N THR A 236 -4.72 10.87 25.83
CA THR A 236 -6.00 10.25 25.53
C THR A 236 -6.60 10.88 24.28
N VAL A 237 -7.17 10.08 23.41
CA VAL A 237 -7.94 10.54 22.25
C VAL A 237 -9.33 9.95 22.33
N ASN A 238 -10.34 10.82 22.28
CA ASN A 238 -11.75 10.43 22.41
C ASN A 238 -12.48 10.67 21.09
N ASP A 239 -13.45 9.81 20.80
CA ASP A 239 -14.44 10.03 19.75
C ASP A 239 -15.44 11.12 20.11
N GLU A 240 -16.44 11.35 19.26
CA GLU A 240 -17.51 12.33 19.44
C GLU A 240 -18.44 12.00 20.62
N THR A 241 -18.43 10.75 21.12
CA THR A 241 -19.20 10.32 22.29
C THR A 241 -18.44 10.51 23.60
N GLY A 242 -17.17 10.92 23.51
CA GLY A 242 -16.27 11.08 24.64
C GLY A 242 -15.58 9.79 25.10
N GLN A 243 -15.69 8.70 24.33
CA GLN A 243 -15.03 7.44 24.64
C GLN A 243 -13.64 7.34 23.99
N PRO A 244 -12.65 6.74 24.66
CA PRO A 244 -11.36 6.47 24.06
C PRO A 244 -11.50 5.64 22.78
N THR A 245 -10.85 6.10 21.70
CA THR A 245 -10.93 5.47 20.39
C THR A 245 -9.56 5.21 19.77
N PRO A 246 -9.39 4.16 18.94
CA PRO A 246 -8.20 3.99 18.12
C PRO A 246 -8.01 5.16 17.15
N VAL A 247 -6.75 5.54 16.91
CA VAL A 247 -6.43 6.70 16.07
C VAL A 247 -5.09 6.51 15.36
N LEU A 248 -4.90 7.14 14.22
CA LEU A 248 -3.61 7.33 13.59
C LEU A 248 -2.94 8.56 14.21
N MET A 249 -1.84 8.36 14.93
CA MET A 249 -1.14 9.41 15.66
C MET A 249 0.28 9.59 15.16
N ARG A 250 0.69 10.87 15.04
CA ARG A 250 2.09 11.27 14.86
C ARG A 250 2.46 12.16 16.03
N LEU A 251 3.55 11.80 16.73
CA LEU A 251 4.08 12.55 17.86
C LEU A 251 5.49 13.01 17.53
N THR A 252 5.76 14.32 17.64
CA THR A 252 7.06 14.92 17.31
C THR A 252 7.47 15.95 18.35
N SER A 253 8.79 16.06 18.61
CA SER A 253 9.31 17.21 19.34
C SER A 253 9.25 18.46 18.46
N ALA A 254 8.81 19.60 19.00
CA ALA A 254 8.67 20.85 18.25
C ALA A 254 10.01 21.39 17.73
N ARG A 255 11.12 21.16 18.45
CA ARG A 255 12.46 21.64 18.09
C ARG A 255 13.22 20.78 17.07
N GLY A 256 12.92 19.48 16.98
CA GLY A 256 13.73 18.56 16.18
C GLY A 256 12.98 17.84 15.08
N GLN A 257 11.67 18.01 14.96
CA GLN A 257 10.79 17.22 14.07
C GLN A 257 10.99 15.69 14.19
N ARG A 258 11.61 15.25 15.32
CA ARG A 258 11.85 13.83 15.58
C ARG A 258 10.54 13.14 15.91
N LEU A 259 10.35 12.03 15.26
CA LEU A 259 9.20 11.17 15.49
C LEU A 259 9.40 10.32 16.74
N TRP A 260 8.38 10.24 17.59
CA TRP A 260 8.39 9.44 18.80
C TRP A 260 7.26 8.41 18.74
N GLU A 261 7.60 7.17 19.03
CA GLU A 261 6.68 6.06 18.95
C GLU A 261 5.88 5.93 20.25
N PRO A 262 4.53 5.93 20.19
CA PRO A 262 3.71 5.58 21.35
C PRO A 262 3.99 4.14 21.83
N PRO A 263 4.07 3.90 23.15
CA PRO A 263 4.47 2.59 23.69
C PRO A 263 3.46 1.47 23.37
N ASN A 264 2.19 1.83 23.23
CA ASN A 264 1.11 0.90 22.89
C ASN A 264 0.79 0.86 21.38
N ALA A 265 1.62 1.43 20.51
CA ALA A 265 1.39 1.40 19.07
C ALA A 265 1.29 -0.03 18.55
N VAL A 266 0.31 -0.28 17.71
CA VAL A 266 0.06 -1.60 17.10
C VAL A 266 1.11 -1.91 16.04
N ASN A 267 1.73 -3.09 16.14
CA ASN A 267 2.69 -3.55 15.14
C ASN A 267 1.98 -4.38 14.06
N LEU A 268 1.78 -3.79 12.87
CA LEU A 268 1.17 -4.47 11.72
C LEU A 268 2.20 -5.15 10.80
N ARG A 269 3.49 -4.84 10.93
CA ARG A 269 4.55 -5.36 10.05
C ARG A 269 4.57 -6.88 9.93
N PRO A 270 4.50 -7.66 11.05
CA PRO A 270 4.51 -9.13 10.95
C PRO A 270 3.33 -9.69 10.17
N LEU A 271 2.26 -8.92 9.97
CA LEU A 271 1.07 -9.33 9.24
C LEU A 271 1.18 -9.02 7.74
N MET A 272 2.02 -8.05 7.37
CA MET A 272 2.13 -7.46 6.03
C MET A 272 3.42 -7.82 5.29
N ASN A 273 4.35 -8.55 5.93
CA ASN A 273 5.69 -8.84 5.40
C ASN A 273 5.83 -10.25 4.80
N ASP A 274 4.80 -10.79 4.17
CA ASP A 274 4.83 -12.18 3.71
C ASP A 274 5.57 -12.35 2.37
N VAL A 275 5.57 -11.34 1.51
CA VAL A 275 6.17 -11.39 0.16
C VAL A 275 7.28 -10.37 -0.03
N ALA A 276 7.14 -9.17 0.49
CA ALA A 276 8.10 -8.10 0.33
C ALA A 276 8.25 -7.30 1.63
N PRO A 277 9.43 -6.69 1.89
CA PRO A 277 9.52 -5.70 2.93
C PRO A 277 8.53 -4.59 2.61
N LEU A 278 7.88 -4.06 3.66
CA LEU A 278 7.00 -2.90 3.51
C LEU A 278 7.78 -1.78 2.80
N PRO A 279 7.28 -1.25 1.67
CA PRO A 279 7.86 -0.07 1.07
C PRO A 279 7.79 1.06 2.09
N PRO A 280 8.72 1.99 2.04
CA PRO A 280 9.51 2.51 3.14
C PRO A 280 8.74 2.44 4.44
N ALA A 281 8.91 1.33 5.15
CA ALA A 281 8.31 1.17 6.46
C ALA A 281 8.68 2.38 7.30
N GLY A 282 7.69 2.96 7.97
CA GLY A 282 7.89 4.05 8.90
C GLY A 282 8.85 3.66 10.03
N PRO A 283 9.26 4.63 10.80
CA PRO A 283 10.08 4.39 11.97
C PRO A 283 9.37 3.44 12.95
N GLY A 284 10.07 2.45 13.45
CA GLY A 284 9.53 1.48 14.38
C GLY A 284 8.27 0.78 13.81
N ARG A 285 7.15 0.88 14.50
CA ARG A 285 5.83 0.35 14.09
C ARG A 285 5.00 1.31 13.24
N GLY A 286 5.55 2.48 12.86
CA GLY A 286 4.86 3.51 12.09
C GLY A 286 4.54 3.08 10.66
N LEU A 287 3.48 3.66 10.10
CA LEU A 287 2.99 3.42 8.75
C LEU A 287 3.06 4.72 7.91
N PRO A 288 3.42 4.65 6.63
CA PRO A 288 3.35 5.79 5.72
C PRO A 288 1.90 6.06 5.34
N ILE A 289 1.33 7.17 5.78
CA ILE A 289 -0.05 7.57 5.53
C ILE A 289 -0.05 8.75 4.56
N TYR A 290 -0.88 8.67 3.53
CA TYR A 290 -1.01 9.68 2.48
C TYR A 290 -2.42 10.28 2.48
N MET A 291 -2.70 11.16 3.44
CA MET A 291 -3.96 11.90 3.50
C MET A 291 -3.83 13.29 2.87
N PRO A 292 -4.91 13.84 2.30
CA PRO A 292 -4.90 15.15 1.66
C PRO A 292 -4.58 16.29 2.64
N GLY A 293 -4.43 17.52 2.12
CA GLY A 293 -4.29 18.72 2.93
C GLY A 293 -3.00 18.85 3.74
N GLY A 294 -1.90 18.19 3.30
CA GLY A 294 -0.60 18.26 4.03
C GLY A 294 -0.52 17.30 5.21
N TRP A 295 -1.40 16.31 5.27
CA TRP A 295 -1.44 15.31 6.35
C TRP A 295 -0.72 14.00 5.97
N ALA A 296 0.10 14.02 4.93
CA ALA A 296 0.99 12.92 4.61
C ALA A 296 2.13 12.81 5.64
N GLY A 297 2.56 11.58 5.92
CA GLY A 297 3.67 11.31 6.83
C GLY A 297 3.59 9.97 7.50
N TYR A 298 4.48 9.73 8.47
CA TYR A 298 4.44 8.52 9.27
C TYR A 298 3.52 8.69 10.48
N TYR A 299 2.63 7.72 10.68
CA TYR A 299 1.68 7.67 11.79
C TYR A 299 1.73 6.28 12.42
N TRP A 300 1.42 6.23 13.71
CA TRP A 300 1.23 4.99 14.46
C TRP A 300 -0.23 4.72 14.69
N VAL A 301 -0.63 3.46 14.58
CA VAL A 301 -1.95 3.00 15.04
C VAL A 301 -1.93 2.91 16.54
N VAL A 302 -2.59 3.83 17.22
CA VAL A 302 -2.68 3.91 18.67
C VAL A 302 -4.06 3.39 19.11
N PRO A 303 -4.14 2.29 19.88
CA PRO A 303 -5.42 1.61 20.17
C PRO A 303 -6.27 2.32 21.24
N GLY A 304 -5.68 3.24 22.00
CA GLY A 304 -6.33 3.93 23.11
C GLY A 304 -5.33 4.70 23.97
N PRO A 305 -5.71 5.12 25.19
CA PRO A 305 -4.87 5.92 26.08
C PRO A 305 -3.54 5.25 26.41
N PHE A 306 -2.52 6.07 26.62
CA PHE A 306 -1.19 5.60 27.03
C PHE A 306 -0.47 6.65 27.87
N GLU A 307 0.56 6.19 28.57
CA GLU A 307 1.50 7.01 29.33
C GLU A 307 2.91 6.73 28.83
N MET A 308 3.76 7.76 28.79
CA MET A 308 5.15 7.63 28.38
C MET A 308 6.02 8.75 28.95
N ALA A 309 7.31 8.47 29.11
CA ALA A 309 8.30 9.50 29.38
C ALA A 309 8.71 10.21 28.08
N LEU A 310 8.77 11.54 28.14
CA LEU A 310 9.22 12.39 27.03
C LEU A 310 10.26 13.39 27.51
N PRO A 311 11.26 13.73 26.68
CA PRO A 311 12.17 14.84 26.96
C PRO A 311 11.44 16.15 27.27
N GLU A 312 12.00 16.95 28.16
CA GLU A 312 11.51 18.30 28.45
C GLU A 312 11.47 19.17 27.20
N GLY A 313 10.39 19.91 27.03
CA GLY A 313 10.18 20.82 25.90
C GLY A 313 8.79 20.74 25.33
N ASP A 314 8.61 21.40 24.18
CA ASP A 314 7.33 21.45 23.47
C ASP A 314 7.20 20.27 22.49
N TRP A 315 6.00 19.72 22.43
CA TRP A 315 5.63 18.57 21.64
C TRP A 315 4.44 18.90 20.75
N GLU A 316 4.43 18.30 19.55
CA GLU A 316 3.32 18.37 18.63
C GLU A 316 2.71 16.98 18.46
N VAL A 317 1.39 16.92 18.52
CA VAL A 317 0.62 15.73 18.13
C VAL A 317 -0.23 16.05 16.91
N ARG A 318 -0.22 15.14 15.94
CA ARG A 318 -1.13 15.14 14.79
C ARG A 318 -1.96 13.87 14.82
N LEU A 319 -3.28 14.03 14.68
CA LEU A 319 -4.27 12.95 14.76
C LEU A 319 -5.07 12.87 13.47
N LEU A 320 -5.24 11.65 12.97
CA LEU A 320 -6.08 11.32 11.82
C LEU A 320 -7.03 10.18 12.20
N HIS A 321 -8.28 10.28 11.77
CA HIS A 321 -9.28 9.23 11.94
C HIS A 321 -10.14 9.14 10.68
N GLY A 322 -9.51 8.72 9.58
CA GLY A 322 -10.13 8.62 8.26
C GLY A 322 -10.49 9.96 7.62
N LEU A 323 -11.36 9.89 6.60
CA LEU A 323 -11.79 11.06 5.81
C LEU A 323 -12.99 11.80 6.39
N GLU A 324 -13.77 11.15 7.26
CA GLU A 324 -15.01 11.71 7.82
C GLU A 324 -14.79 12.52 9.10
N TYR A 325 -13.57 12.48 9.64
CA TYR A 325 -13.17 13.26 10.80
C TYR A 325 -12.25 14.41 10.43
N ALA A 326 -12.39 15.52 11.14
CA ALA A 326 -11.47 16.63 11.02
C ALA A 326 -10.11 16.20 11.57
N PRO A 327 -9.02 16.30 10.77
CA PRO A 327 -7.69 16.05 11.28
C PRO A 327 -7.33 17.09 12.32
N ARG A 328 -6.57 16.67 13.35
CA ARG A 328 -6.23 17.55 14.47
C ARG A 328 -4.74 17.67 14.64
N GLN A 329 -4.27 18.91 14.82
CA GLN A 329 -2.91 19.23 15.24
C GLN A 329 -2.99 20.02 16.54
N ALA A 330 -2.17 19.64 17.53
CA ALA A 330 -2.12 20.31 18.82
C ALA A 330 -0.70 20.26 19.39
N THR A 331 -0.40 21.15 20.30
CA THR A 331 0.88 21.21 21.03
C THR A 331 0.64 21.04 22.52
N PHE A 332 1.66 20.52 23.22
CA PHE A 332 1.71 20.45 24.67
C PHE A 332 3.16 20.52 25.13
N SER A 333 3.38 20.88 26.39
CA SER A 333 4.74 21.04 26.95
C SER A 333 5.00 20.00 28.03
N ILE A 334 6.20 19.44 28.02
CA ILE A 334 6.72 18.55 29.05
C ILE A 334 7.69 19.33 29.94
N ARG A 335 7.55 19.18 31.25
CA ARG A 335 8.49 19.73 32.24
C ARG A 335 9.15 18.58 32.98
N SER A 336 10.44 18.73 33.24
CA SER A 336 11.25 17.74 33.96
C SER A 336 10.57 17.32 35.29
N GLY A 337 10.48 16.01 35.52
CA GLY A 337 9.92 15.41 36.71
C GLY A 337 8.40 15.59 36.91
N ALA A 338 7.70 16.27 35.98
CA ALA A 338 6.27 16.56 36.10
C ALA A 338 5.42 15.64 35.23
N TRP A 339 4.13 15.57 35.56
CA TRP A 339 3.10 14.91 34.77
C TRP A 339 2.33 15.92 33.92
N THR A 340 2.23 15.67 32.63
CA THR A 340 1.36 16.39 31.70
C THR A 340 0.30 15.41 31.18
N ARG A 341 -1.00 15.70 31.45
CA ARG A 341 -2.12 14.91 30.93
C ARG A 341 -2.89 15.72 29.92
N VAL A 342 -3.08 15.16 28.72
CA VAL A 342 -3.80 15.80 27.62
C VAL A 342 -4.87 14.87 27.08
N THR A 343 -6.03 15.45 26.74
CA THR A 343 -7.14 14.73 26.10
C THR A 343 -7.56 15.47 24.85
N TYR A 344 -7.63 14.76 23.76
CA TYR A 344 -7.98 15.30 22.45
C TYR A 344 -9.29 14.70 21.96
N PRO A 345 -10.41 15.47 21.92
CA PRO A 345 -11.62 15.02 21.25
C PRO A 345 -11.43 15.08 19.73
N LEU A 346 -11.87 14.03 19.04
CA LEU A 346 -12.06 14.02 17.60
C LEU A 346 -13.39 14.65 17.23
N GLN A 347 -13.47 15.21 16.04
CA GLN A 347 -14.67 15.83 15.51
C GLN A 347 -15.04 15.22 14.17
N ARG A 348 -16.17 14.51 14.11
CA ARG A 348 -16.75 14.04 12.85
C ARG A 348 -17.38 15.24 12.13
N TRP A 349 -16.95 15.53 10.90
CA TRP A 349 -17.51 16.63 10.09
C TRP A 349 -18.60 16.16 9.15
N VAL A 350 -18.61 14.86 8.80
CA VAL A 350 -19.67 14.21 8.04
C VAL A 350 -19.87 12.78 8.54
N ASP A 351 -21.11 12.35 8.61
CA ASP A 351 -21.49 10.98 8.95
C ASP A 351 -22.05 10.32 7.69
N MET A 352 -21.20 9.62 6.94
CA MET A 352 -21.60 8.94 5.71
C MET A 352 -22.46 7.70 5.98
N PRO A 353 -22.22 6.88 7.02
CA PRO A 353 -23.14 5.82 7.44
C PRO A 353 -24.56 6.30 7.70
N ALA A 354 -24.75 7.43 8.38
CA ALA A 354 -26.10 8.02 8.60
C ALA A 354 -26.77 8.43 7.29
N ARG A 355 -25.99 8.69 6.24
CA ARG A 355 -26.49 8.95 4.87
C ARG A 355 -26.66 7.68 4.03
N GLY A 356 -26.39 6.51 4.60
CA GLY A 356 -26.49 5.20 3.96
C GLY A 356 -25.27 4.77 3.15
N TRP A 357 -24.18 5.53 3.21
CA TRP A 357 -22.92 5.22 2.51
C TRP A 357 -21.91 4.61 3.46
N ILE A 358 -21.47 3.41 3.18
CA ILE A 358 -20.53 2.65 4.01
C ILE A 358 -19.18 2.61 3.32
N SER A 359 -18.13 3.03 4.03
CA SER A 359 -16.76 3.02 3.53
C SER A 359 -16.15 1.63 3.55
N GLY A 360 -15.30 1.33 2.57
CA GLY A 360 -14.52 0.11 2.52
C GLY A 360 -13.21 0.26 1.76
N ASP A 361 -12.33 -0.68 2.01
CA ASP A 361 -11.10 -0.91 1.26
C ASP A 361 -11.15 -2.33 0.69
N GLU A 362 -11.15 -2.47 -0.64
CA GLU A 362 -11.32 -3.78 -1.27
C GLU A 362 -10.03 -4.61 -1.30
N HIS A 363 -8.86 -4.00 -1.00
CA HIS A 363 -7.57 -4.58 -1.34
C HIS A 363 -6.53 -4.40 -0.23
N ILE A 364 -6.53 -5.32 0.74
CA ILE A 364 -5.60 -5.30 1.88
C ILE A 364 -4.93 -6.65 1.98
N HIS A 365 -3.59 -6.69 1.86
CA HIS A 365 -2.81 -7.90 2.09
C HIS A 365 -2.28 -7.94 3.52
N ALA A 366 -2.83 -8.85 4.29
CA ALA A 366 -2.37 -9.10 5.64
C ALA A 366 -2.69 -10.55 6.06
N ARG A 367 -1.81 -11.13 6.86
CA ARG A 367 -2.08 -12.43 7.50
C ARG A 367 -3.20 -12.27 8.53
N LEU A 368 -4.18 -13.18 8.51
CA LEU A 368 -5.29 -13.22 9.45
C LEU A 368 -5.50 -14.66 9.94
N MET A 369 -4.55 -15.18 10.73
CA MET A 369 -4.51 -16.57 11.19
C MET A 369 -4.90 -16.75 12.66
N SER A 370 -4.73 -15.72 13.48
CA SER A 370 -4.96 -15.77 14.91
C SER A 370 -5.89 -14.65 15.39
N SER A 371 -6.36 -14.76 16.64
CA SER A 371 -7.11 -13.69 17.31
C SER A 371 -6.26 -12.43 17.52
N ASP A 372 -4.95 -12.56 17.70
CA ASP A 372 -4.03 -11.43 17.82
C ASP A 372 -3.88 -10.71 16.47
N ASP A 373 -3.71 -11.45 15.35
CA ASP A 373 -3.73 -10.85 14.01
C ASP A 373 -5.03 -10.05 13.79
N ALA A 374 -6.17 -10.66 14.14
CA ALA A 374 -7.48 -10.03 14.02
C ALA A 374 -7.61 -8.75 14.88
N ALA A 375 -7.14 -8.81 16.14
CA ALA A 375 -7.18 -7.66 17.04
C ALA A 375 -6.33 -6.48 16.53
N ARG A 376 -5.16 -6.76 15.97
CA ARG A 376 -4.29 -5.73 15.37
C ARG A 376 -4.91 -5.11 14.12
N LEU A 377 -5.38 -5.93 13.19
CA LEU A 377 -5.96 -5.45 11.93
C LEU A 377 -7.26 -4.67 12.16
N ILE A 378 -8.17 -5.18 12.99
CA ILE A 378 -9.43 -4.46 13.26
C ILE A 378 -9.19 -3.13 14.00
N THR A 379 -8.15 -3.07 14.84
CA THR A 379 -7.76 -1.81 15.50
C THR A 379 -7.25 -0.80 14.49
N ALA A 380 -6.46 -1.23 13.50
CA ALA A 380 -6.01 -0.35 12.43
C ALA A 380 -7.17 0.11 11.53
N THR A 381 -8.10 -0.77 11.23
CA THR A 381 -9.31 -0.48 10.44
C THR A 381 -10.18 0.57 11.16
N CYS A 382 -10.37 0.41 12.48
CA CYS A 382 -11.04 1.41 13.32
C CYS A 382 -10.28 2.74 13.33
N ALA A 383 -8.94 2.72 13.51
CA ALA A 383 -8.13 3.94 13.54
C ALA A 383 -8.19 4.72 12.22
N ALA A 384 -8.38 4.03 11.10
CA ALA A 384 -8.56 4.60 9.77
C ALA A 384 -10.02 4.92 9.42
N ASP A 385 -11.00 4.60 10.28
CA ASP A 385 -12.44 4.76 10.05
C ASP A 385 -12.89 4.08 8.72
N ILE A 386 -12.43 2.86 8.49
CA ILE A 386 -12.85 1.99 7.39
C ILE A 386 -13.85 0.98 7.93
N HIS A 387 -15.09 0.99 7.43
CA HIS A 387 -16.15 0.10 7.91
C HIS A 387 -15.98 -1.35 7.43
N VAL A 388 -15.51 -1.55 6.19
CA VAL A 388 -15.26 -2.88 5.63
C VAL A 388 -13.85 -2.97 5.07
N GLY A 389 -12.95 -3.68 5.77
CA GLY A 389 -11.63 -4.03 5.27
C GLY A 389 -11.65 -5.44 4.65
N ASN A 390 -11.38 -5.56 3.36
CA ASN A 390 -11.27 -6.85 2.70
C ASN A 390 -9.83 -7.34 2.79
N ILE A 391 -9.61 -8.43 3.53
CA ILE A 391 -8.29 -8.98 3.81
C ILE A 391 -8.03 -10.12 2.82
N LEU A 392 -7.09 -9.89 1.90
CA LEU A 392 -6.89 -10.77 0.75
C LEU A 392 -5.71 -11.72 0.94
N GLU A 393 -6.00 -13.00 0.81
CA GLU A 393 -4.98 -14.01 0.58
C GLU A 393 -4.50 -13.91 -0.86
N MET A 394 -3.19 -13.96 -1.08
CA MET A 394 -2.60 -14.09 -2.41
C MET A 394 -2.15 -15.52 -2.64
N GLY A 395 -2.26 -16.01 -3.87
CA GLY A 395 -1.75 -17.31 -4.24
C GLY A 395 -0.56 -17.25 -5.19
N SER A 396 0.30 -18.25 -5.08
CA SER A 396 1.18 -18.66 -6.16
C SER A 396 1.01 -20.16 -6.38
N TRP A 397 1.60 -20.71 -7.43
CA TRP A 397 1.56 -22.16 -7.62
C TRP A 397 2.24 -22.94 -6.47
N MET A 398 3.18 -22.31 -5.75
CA MET A 398 3.93 -22.94 -4.66
C MET A 398 3.26 -22.79 -3.29
N ARG A 399 2.76 -21.59 -2.98
CA ARG A 399 2.21 -21.31 -1.64
C ARG A 399 1.16 -20.20 -1.65
N SER A 400 0.46 -20.07 -0.54
CA SER A 400 -0.32 -18.89 -0.22
C SER A 400 0.52 -17.87 0.53
N PHE A 401 0.31 -16.61 0.19
CA PHE A 401 0.81 -15.45 0.90
C PHE A 401 -0.36 -14.80 1.63
N TYR A 402 -0.10 -14.23 2.81
CA TYR A 402 -1.15 -13.61 3.64
C TYR A 402 -2.29 -14.57 3.97
N PRO A 403 -1.97 -15.75 4.53
CA PRO A 403 -2.97 -16.78 4.73
C PRO A 403 -4.08 -16.30 5.66
N GLN A 404 -5.29 -16.78 5.36
CA GLN A 404 -6.50 -16.54 6.13
C GLN A 404 -6.86 -17.77 6.94
N ARG A 405 -7.38 -17.59 8.17
CA ARG A 405 -7.85 -18.70 9.02
C ARG A 405 -9.00 -19.47 8.36
N GLY A 406 -9.81 -18.77 7.57
CA GLY A 406 -10.93 -19.32 6.82
C GLY A 406 -11.70 -18.21 6.10
N PHE A 407 -12.76 -18.62 5.40
CA PHE A 407 -13.64 -17.77 4.62
C PHE A 407 -15.08 -17.93 5.10
N GLY A 408 -15.95 -17.04 4.66
CA GLY A 408 -17.36 -17.04 5.04
C GLY A 408 -17.65 -16.22 6.29
N ARG A 409 -18.93 -16.22 6.69
CA ARG A 409 -19.43 -15.36 7.77
C ARG A 409 -18.77 -15.62 9.11
N ASP A 410 -18.45 -16.89 9.41
CA ASP A 410 -17.86 -17.30 10.68
C ASP A 410 -16.42 -16.84 10.87
N PHE A 411 -15.76 -16.40 9.79
CA PHE A 411 -14.39 -15.92 9.81
C PHE A 411 -14.28 -14.40 9.66
N ARG A 412 -15.41 -13.70 9.55
CA ARG A 412 -15.43 -12.25 9.64
C ARG A 412 -15.09 -11.79 11.05
N VAL A 413 -14.40 -10.69 11.17
CA VAL A 413 -14.05 -10.07 12.46
C VAL A 413 -14.82 -8.76 12.59
N GLN A 414 -15.42 -8.51 13.76
CA GLN A 414 -16.19 -7.31 14.02
C GLN A 414 -15.70 -6.59 15.27
N ARG A 415 -15.65 -5.25 15.20
CA ARG A 415 -15.50 -4.37 16.36
C ARG A 415 -16.36 -3.12 16.14
N GLY A 416 -17.43 -2.97 16.94
CA GLY A 416 -18.43 -1.93 16.67
C GLY A 416 -19.08 -2.13 15.31
N ASP A 417 -19.03 -1.12 14.47
CA ASP A 417 -19.51 -1.12 13.08
C ASP A 417 -18.39 -1.33 12.03
N HIS A 418 -17.20 -1.73 12.46
CA HIS A 418 -16.08 -2.06 11.60
C HIS A 418 -15.93 -3.58 11.44
N TRP A 419 -15.60 -3.99 10.21
CA TRP A 419 -15.50 -5.40 9.83
C TRP A 419 -14.23 -5.70 9.04
N LEU A 420 -13.63 -6.87 9.30
CA LEU A 420 -12.68 -7.50 8.39
C LEU A 420 -13.37 -8.68 7.71
N VAL A 421 -13.26 -8.74 6.39
CA VAL A 421 -13.86 -9.80 5.58
C VAL A 421 -12.76 -10.48 4.77
N PRO A 422 -12.52 -11.80 4.98
CA PRO A 422 -11.55 -12.55 4.19
C PRO A 422 -11.93 -12.64 2.71
N GLY A 423 -10.96 -12.44 1.83
CA GLY A 423 -11.07 -12.55 0.38
C GLY A 423 -9.79 -13.09 -0.25
N ILE A 424 -9.71 -13.08 -1.56
CA ILE A 424 -8.53 -13.53 -2.31
C ILE A 424 -8.14 -12.52 -3.39
N GLU A 425 -6.83 -12.40 -3.68
CA GLU A 425 -6.32 -11.86 -4.93
C GLU A 425 -5.66 -13.01 -5.71
N ASP A 426 -6.48 -13.73 -6.44
CA ASP A 426 -6.12 -14.84 -7.30
C ASP A 426 -7.23 -15.02 -8.36
N PRO A 427 -6.94 -15.39 -9.60
CA PRO A 427 -5.63 -15.69 -10.16
C PRO A 427 -4.82 -14.43 -10.50
N ARG A 428 -3.52 -14.63 -10.76
CA ARG A 428 -2.58 -13.58 -11.15
C ARG A 428 -1.68 -14.08 -12.28
N GLY A 429 -1.21 -13.21 -13.15
CA GLY A 429 -0.27 -13.63 -14.18
C GLY A 429 -0.42 -12.90 -15.51
N LEU A 430 -0.45 -13.65 -16.59
CA LEU A 430 -0.45 -13.15 -17.98
C LEU A 430 -1.62 -12.20 -18.30
N LEU A 431 -2.72 -12.36 -17.59
CA LEU A 431 -3.98 -11.62 -17.80
C LEU A 431 -4.17 -10.45 -16.83
N GLY A 432 -3.29 -10.27 -15.87
CA GLY A 432 -3.51 -9.35 -14.76
C GLY A 432 -3.82 -10.06 -13.47
N HIS A 433 -4.45 -9.35 -12.55
CA HIS A 433 -4.83 -9.86 -11.23
C HIS A 433 -6.31 -9.69 -10.97
N ALA A 434 -6.92 -10.68 -10.34
CA ALA A 434 -8.33 -10.64 -10.00
C ALA A 434 -8.56 -10.75 -8.50
N ILE A 435 -9.64 -10.13 -8.02
CA ILE A 435 -10.08 -10.17 -6.63
C ILE A 435 -11.39 -10.95 -6.52
N GLY A 436 -11.45 -11.84 -5.53
CA GLY A 436 -12.67 -12.47 -5.06
C GLY A 436 -13.08 -11.95 -3.69
N LEU A 437 -14.24 -11.31 -3.59
CA LEU A 437 -14.79 -10.77 -2.35
C LEU A 437 -15.99 -11.59 -1.85
N ASN A 438 -16.25 -11.50 -0.55
CA ASN A 438 -17.43 -12.11 0.08
C ASN A 438 -17.53 -13.62 -0.15
N LEU A 439 -16.44 -14.34 -0.08
CA LEU A 439 -16.37 -15.77 -0.32
C LEU A 439 -16.93 -16.55 0.87
N ALA A 440 -17.67 -17.63 0.59
CA ALA A 440 -18.08 -18.61 1.60
C ALA A 440 -17.00 -19.66 1.88
N ALA A 441 -16.16 -19.95 0.89
CA ALA A 441 -15.04 -20.88 0.98
C ALA A 441 -13.90 -20.39 0.05
N ARG A 442 -12.69 -20.85 0.34
CA ARG A 442 -11.53 -20.55 -0.50
C ARG A 442 -11.72 -21.09 -1.92
N VAL A 443 -11.52 -20.23 -2.90
CA VAL A 443 -11.43 -20.63 -4.31
C VAL A 443 -9.95 -20.70 -4.68
N ARG A 444 -9.50 -21.86 -5.14
CA ARG A 444 -8.15 -22.04 -5.68
C ARG A 444 -8.07 -23.28 -6.56
N SER A 445 -7.55 -23.11 -7.78
CA SER A 445 -7.29 -24.22 -8.69
C SER A 445 -6.09 -23.92 -9.58
N LEU A 446 -5.05 -24.75 -9.48
CA LEU A 446 -3.90 -24.67 -10.36
C LEU A 446 -4.23 -25.16 -11.77
N GLN A 447 -5.17 -26.11 -11.89
CA GLN A 447 -5.62 -26.64 -13.17
C GLN A 447 -6.41 -25.62 -14.01
N HIS A 448 -6.88 -24.52 -13.41
CA HIS A 448 -7.64 -23.46 -14.07
C HIS A 448 -7.00 -22.10 -13.86
N TYR A 449 -5.68 -22.06 -13.63
CA TYR A 449 -5.03 -20.86 -13.09
C TYR A 449 -5.15 -19.62 -13.99
N THR A 450 -5.05 -19.79 -15.32
CA THR A 450 -5.22 -18.66 -16.26
C THR A 450 -6.65 -18.50 -16.79
N LEU A 451 -7.58 -19.34 -16.33
CA LEU A 451 -8.96 -19.33 -16.78
C LEU A 451 -9.82 -18.52 -15.81
N HIS A 452 -9.69 -17.20 -15.86
CA HIS A 452 -10.34 -16.27 -14.91
C HIS A 452 -11.87 -16.39 -14.90
N ASP A 453 -12.50 -16.79 -16.00
CA ASP A 453 -13.94 -17.08 -16.04
C ASP A 453 -14.32 -18.30 -15.19
N TRP A 454 -13.44 -19.30 -15.05
CA TRP A 454 -13.66 -20.40 -14.11
C TRP A 454 -13.67 -19.87 -12.67
N TRP A 455 -12.69 -19.01 -12.32
CA TRP A 455 -12.63 -18.41 -10.98
C TRP A 455 -13.84 -17.54 -10.69
N ALA A 456 -14.25 -16.68 -11.62
CA ALA A 456 -15.45 -15.87 -11.49
C ALA A 456 -16.70 -16.73 -11.25
N ASN A 457 -16.87 -17.83 -11.99
CA ASN A 457 -17.98 -18.75 -11.82
C ASN A 457 -17.98 -19.44 -10.44
N GLU A 458 -16.82 -19.88 -9.94
CA GLU A 458 -16.72 -20.50 -8.61
C GLU A 458 -16.99 -19.49 -7.48
N ILE A 459 -16.56 -18.22 -7.66
CA ILE A 459 -16.85 -17.13 -6.74
C ILE A 459 -18.36 -16.81 -6.74
N HIS A 460 -18.98 -16.68 -7.91
CA HIS A 460 -20.41 -16.40 -8.05
C HIS A 460 -21.31 -17.50 -7.49
N LYS A 461 -20.93 -18.79 -7.63
CA LYS A 461 -21.66 -19.91 -7.02
C LYS A 461 -21.79 -19.80 -5.50
N GLN A 462 -20.86 -19.09 -4.86
CA GLN A 462 -20.85 -18.85 -3.43
C GLN A 462 -21.58 -17.55 -3.02
N GLY A 463 -22.07 -16.77 -3.98
CA GLY A 463 -22.63 -15.43 -3.76
C GLY A 463 -21.54 -14.36 -3.54
N GLY A 464 -20.29 -14.68 -3.89
CA GLY A 464 -19.17 -13.74 -3.89
C GLY A 464 -19.18 -12.81 -5.11
N LEU A 465 -18.24 -11.85 -5.13
CA LEU A 465 -18.02 -10.89 -6.21
C LEU A 465 -16.65 -11.10 -6.82
N TYR A 466 -16.58 -11.03 -8.16
CA TYR A 466 -15.34 -11.12 -8.91
C TYR A 466 -15.02 -9.76 -9.54
N GLY A 467 -13.79 -9.27 -9.38
CA GLY A 467 -13.37 -7.97 -9.90
C GLY A 467 -11.96 -7.94 -10.45
N HIS A 468 -11.71 -6.98 -11.34
CA HIS A 468 -10.38 -6.66 -11.85
C HIS A 468 -9.64 -5.69 -10.94
N THR A 469 -8.36 -5.99 -10.62
CA THR A 469 -7.51 -5.08 -9.86
C THR A 469 -6.67 -4.18 -10.79
N HIS A 470 -6.08 -3.12 -10.23
CA HIS A 470 -5.12 -2.24 -10.91
C HIS A 470 -5.60 -1.59 -12.22
N VAL A 471 -6.92 -1.58 -12.46
CA VAL A 471 -7.51 -1.05 -13.71
C VAL A 471 -7.18 0.43 -13.89
N GLY A 472 -7.27 1.21 -12.81
CA GLY A 472 -6.94 2.62 -12.82
C GLY A 472 -5.46 2.89 -13.08
N GLU A 473 -4.59 2.03 -12.64
CA GLU A 473 -3.14 2.16 -12.82
C GLU A 473 -2.66 1.66 -14.18
N GLN A 474 -3.46 0.86 -14.87
CA GLN A 474 -3.12 0.18 -16.12
C GLN A 474 -1.83 -0.66 -15.95
N ALA A 475 -1.73 -1.33 -14.80
CA ALA A 475 -0.55 -2.10 -14.42
C ALA A 475 -0.78 -3.60 -14.58
N LEU A 476 0.31 -4.36 -14.63
CA LEU A 476 0.31 -5.82 -14.53
C LEU A 476 -0.54 -6.52 -15.62
N MET A 477 -0.58 -5.94 -16.82
CA MET A 477 -1.29 -6.50 -17.99
C MET A 477 -2.82 -6.55 -17.84
N VAL A 478 -3.39 -5.74 -16.95
CA VAL A 478 -4.83 -5.70 -16.69
C VAL A 478 -5.66 -5.35 -17.94
N GLU A 479 -5.09 -4.67 -18.93
CA GLU A 479 -5.74 -4.40 -20.21
C GLU A 479 -6.15 -5.69 -20.93
N ARG A 480 -5.37 -6.77 -20.83
CA ARG A 480 -5.71 -8.09 -21.39
C ARG A 480 -6.90 -8.71 -20.69
N GLU A 481 -6.93 -8.61 -19.37
CA GLU A 481 -8.02 -9.11 -18.54
C GLU A 481 -9.32 -8.35 -18.84
N VAL A 482 -9.26 -7.02 -18.84
CA VAL A 482 -10.41 -6.14 -19.16
C VAL A 482 -10.95 -6.42 -20.56
N ALA A 483 -10.07 -6.54 -21.58
CA ALA A 483 -10.47 -6.82 -22.95
C ALA A 483 -11.11 -8.20 -23.13
N LEU A 484 -10.66 -9.20 -22.35
CA LEU A 484 -11.15 -10.58 -22.49
C LEU A 484 -12.42 -10.84 -21.65
N PHE A 485 -12.47 -10.39 -20.40
CA PHE A 485 -13.52 -10.84 -19.47
C PHE A 485 -14.65 -9.85 -19.25
N THR A 486 -14.45 -8.55 -19.46
CA THR A 486 -15.55 -7.57 -19.40
C THR A 486 -16.67 -7.90 -20.42
N PRO A 487 -16.36 -8.25 -21.71
CA PRO A 487 -17.41 -8.61 -22.67
C PRO A 487 -18.13 -9.92 -22.34
N MET A 488 -17.55 -10.77 -21.50
CA MET A 488 -18.19 -12.01 -21.07
C MET A 488 -19.24 -11.78 -19.97
N GLY A 489 -19.33 -10.56 -19.37
CA GLY A 489 -20.32 -10.21 -18.37
C GLY A 489 -20.15 -10.89 -17.02
N ILE A 490 -18.92 -11.25 -16.68
CA ILE A 490 -18.61 -11.98 -15.43
C ILE A 490 -17.96 -11.09 -14.35
N VAL A 491 -17.74 -9.80 -14.63
CA VAL A 491 -17.02 -8.87 -13.76
C VAL A 491 -18.01 -8.00 -13.00
N ASP A 492 -17.96 -8.04 -11.67
CA ASP A 492 -18.85 -7.27 -10.81
C ASP A 492 -18.32 -5.88 -10.47
N PHE A 493 -16.98 -5.70 -10.38
CA PHE A 493 -16.35 -4.42 -10.05
C PHE A 493 -14.95 -4.28 -10.66
N ASN A 494 -14.45 -3.03 -10.68
CA ASN A 494 -13.17 -2.70 -11.29
C ASN A 494 -12.42 -1.68 -10.42
N SER A 495 -11.21 -2.01 -9.97
CA SER A 495 -10.36 -1.15 -9.15
C SER A 495 -9.93 0.08 -9.96
N MET A 496 -10.68 1.17 -9.80
CA MET A 496 -10.47 2.43 -10.51
C MET A 496 -9.47 3.34 -9.79
N LEU A 497 -9.41 3.22 -8.48
CA LEU A 497 -8.61 4.08 -7.60
C LEU A 497 -7.79 3.21 -6.65
N GLN A 498 -6.47 3.34 -6.75
CA GLN A 498 -5.51 2.73 -5.84
C GLN A 498 -4.51 3.80 -5.38
N ASN A 499 -3.41 4.04 -6.10
CA ASN A 499 -2.52 5.17 -5.84
C ASN A 499 -2.97 6.44 -6.54
N ARG A 500 -3.63 6.28 -7.69
CA ARG A 500 -4.21 7.35 -8.51
C ARG A 500 -5.52 6.89 -9.13
N LEU A 501 -6.36 7.85 -9.44
CA LEU A 501 -7.56 7.61 -10.22
C LEU A 501 -7.19 7.39 -11.69
N GLY A 502 -7.67 6.31 -12.28
CA GLY A 502 -7.49 6.04 -13.71
C GLY A 502 -8.78 5.67 -14.41
N THR A 503 -9.14 6.43 -15.43
CA THR A 503 -10.42 6.30 -16.11
C THR A 503 -10.34 5.61 -17.47
N THR A 504 -9.13 5.51 -18.06
CA THR A 504 -8.94 5.13 -19.48
C THR A 504 -9.59 3.80 -19.84
N LEU A 505 -9.22 2.70 -19.16
CA LEU A 505 -9.74 1.36 -19.48
C LEU A 505 -11.24 1.26 -19.16
N ILE A 506 -11.68 1.90 -18.07
CA ILE A 506 -13.09 1.90 -17.66
C ILE A 506 -13.93 2.67 -18.70
N TYR A 507 -13.48 3.86 -19.12
CA TYR A 507 -14.20 4.66 -20.12
C TYR A 507 -14.22 4.00 -21.49
N ASP A 508 -13.13 3.30 -21.86
CA ASP A 508 -13.10 2.52 -23.11
C ASP A 508 -14.23 1.46 -23.14
N MET A 509 -14.39 0.70 -22.06
CA MET A 509 -15.44 -0.33 -21.97
C MET A 509 -16.84 0.28 -21.85
N LEU A 510 -17.00 1.35 -21.06
CA LEU A 510 -18.26 2.09 -20.99
C LEU A 510 -18.66 2.64 -22.36
N ASN A 511 -17.72 3.18 -23.12
CA ASN A 511 -17.95 3.71 -24.47
C ASN A 511 -18.23 2.60 -25.52
N LEU A 512 -17.93 1.35 -25.21
CA LEU A 512 -18.36 0.16 -25.96
C LEU A 512 -19.71 -0.40 -25.47
N GLY A 513 -20.32 0.23 -24.46
CA GLY A 513 -21.61 -0.16 -23.92
C GLY A 513 -21.57 -1.32 -22.93
N PHE A 514 -20.44 -1.55 -22.28
CA PHE A 514 -20.30 -2.50 -21.17
C PHE A 514 -20.46 -1.77 -19.83
N PRO A 515 -21.39 -2.21 -18.95
CA PRO A 515 -21.48 -1.63 -17.61
C PRO A 515 -20.22 -1.89 -16.79
N MET A 516 -19.77 -0.87 -16.03
CA MET A 516 -18.60 -0.93 -15.18
C MET A 516 -18.91 -0.36 -13.80
N THR A 517 -18.71 -1.13 -12.74
CA THR A 517 -18.76 -0.66 -11.36
C THR A 517 -17.38 -0.17 -10.95
N CYS A 518 -17.30 1.05 -10.43
CA CYS A 518 -16.04 1.60 -9.91
C CYS A 518 -15.82 1.19 -8.46
N SER A 519 -14.63 0.72 -8.15
CA SER A 519 -14.19 0.35 -6.82
C SER A 519 -12.82 0.94 -6.49
N ALA A 520 -12.41 0.82 -5.22
CA ALA A 520 -11.14 1.33 -4.72
C ALA A 520 -10.57 0.44 -3.62
N GLY A 521 -9.26 0.23 -3.70
CA GLY A 521 -8.50 -0.50 -2.69
C GLY A 521 -7.09 0.04 -2.55
N SER A 522 -6.56 -0.03 -1.33
CA SER A 522 -5.23 0.49 -1.02
C SER A 522 -4.10 -0.36 -1.57
N ASP A 523 -4.35 -1.64 -1.83
CA ASP A 523 -3.31 -2.64 -2.10
C ASP A 523 -2.22 -2.62 -1.01
N THR A 524 -2.67 -2.44 0.25
CA THR A 524 -1.77 -2.46 1.40
C THR A 524 -1.04 -3.81 1.46
N PRO A 525 0.30 -3.86 1.59
CA PRO A 525 1.25 -2.75 1.78
C PRO A 525 1.91 -2.24 0.49
N TYR A 526 1.50 -2.66 -0.69
CA TYR A 526 2.22 -2.43 -1.96
C TYR A 526 1.86 -1.12 -2.65
N GLY A 527 0.61 -0.75 -2.63
CA GLY A 527 0.13 0.49 -3.25
C GLY A 527 0.17 1.66 -2.27
N SER A 528 -0.80 1.70 -1.38
CA SER A 528 -0.89 2.68 -0.29
C SER A 528 -1.20 1.98 1.03
N MET A 529 -1.38 2.72 2.11
CA MET A 529 -1.78 2.14 3.39
C MET A 529 -3.28 2.17 3.57
N LEU A 530 -3.78 1.21 4.34
CA LEU A 530 -5.15 1.11 4.81
C LEU A 530 -5.70 2.50 5.20
N GLY A 531 -6.83 2.87 4.63
CA GLY A 531 -7.52 4.14 4.91
C GLY A 531 -7.09 5.34 4.05
N CYS A 532 -6.00 5.24 3.27
CA CYS A 532 -5.60 6.32 2.35
C CYS A 532 -6.50 6.40 1.12
N VAL A 533 -7.07 5.28 0.71
CA VAL A 533 -8.01 5.15 -0.40
C VAL A 533 -9.26 4.47 0.12
N ARG A 534 -10.41 4.81 -0.39
CA ARG A 534 -11.65 4.13 -0.02
C ARG A 534 -12.72 4.16 -1.09
N MET A 535 -13.54 3.14 -1.07
CA MET A 535 -14.80 3.06 -1.76
C MET A 535 -15.94 3.30 -0.79
N TYR A 536 -16.99 3.98 -1.23
CA TYR A 536 -18.26 4.08 -0.52
C TYR A 536 -19.33 3.33 -1.30
N ALA A 537 -20.08 2.46 -0.62
CA ALA A 537 -21.19 1.70 -1.19
C ALA A 537 -22.50 2.07 -0.48
N TYR A 538 -23.57 2.31 -1.25
CA TYR A 538 -24.85 2.74 -0.70
C TYR A 538 -25.69 1.57 -0.21
N CYS A 539 -25.73 1.38 1.10
CA CYS A 539 -26.53 0.36 1.79
C CYS A 539 -27.96 0.82 2.12
N GLY A 540 -28.26 2.14 1.92
CA GLY A 540 -29.54 2.74 2.30
C GLY A 540 -29.65 3.04 3.79
N THR A 541 -30.69 3.79 4.17
CA THR A 541 -30.94 4.25 5.55
C THR A 541 -32.12 3.53 6.23
N ASN A 542 -32.86 2.66 5.51
CA ASN A 542 -34.10 2.06 5.98
C ASN A 542 -33.92 0.89 6.94
N ALA A 543 -32.72 0.37 7.10
CA ALA A 543 -32.37 -0.70 8.03
C ALA A 543 -30.87 -0.63 8.34
N PRO A 544 -30.42 -1.18 9.49
CA PRO A 544 -29.00 -1.30 9.79
C PRO A 544 -28.24 -1.94 8.66
N TRP A 545 -27.07 -1.39 8.34
CA TRP A 545 -26.22 -1.98 7.30
C TRP A 545 -25.52 -3.24 7.83
N THR A 546 -25.12 -4.11 6.91
CA THR A 546 -24.34 -5.32 7.16
C THR A 546 -23.31 -5.50 6.05
N PRO A 547 -22.24 -6.28 6.25
CA PRO A 547 -21.32 -6.60 5.15
C PRO A 547 -22.02 -7.17 3.91
N ASP A 548 -23.04 -8.00 4.07
CA ASP A 548 -23.78 -8.56 2.93
C ASP A 548 -24.49 -7.46 2.13
N ARG A 549 -25.13 -6.48 2.80
CA ARG A 549 -25.75 -5.32 2.12
C ARG A 549 -24.70 -4.44 1.44
N TYR A 550 -23.52 -4.34 2.00
CA TYR A 550 -22.41 -3.62 1.41
C TYR A 550 -21.96 -4.29 0.09
N PHE A 551 -21.77 -5.61 0.08
CA PHE A 551 -21.43 -6.34 -1.15
C PHE A 551 -22.56 -6.32 -2.18
N ASP A 552 -23.82 -6.38 -1.77
CA ASP A 552 -24.95 -6.18 -2.65
C ASP A 552 -24.96 -4.78 -3.30
N ALA A 553 -24.54 -3.75 -2.58
CA ALA A 553 -24.44 -2.39 -3.13
C ALA A 553 -23.32 -2.29 -4.19
N ILE A 554 -22.18 -2.95 -3.97
CA ILE A 554 -21.11 -3.06 -4.97
C ILE A 554 -21.64 -3.76 -6.22
N LYS A 555 -22.30 -4.90 -6.06
CA LYS A 555 -22.88 -5.65 -7.18
C LYS A 555 -23.87 -4.84 -8.00
N ARG A 556 -24.64 -3.98 -7.36
CA ARG A 556 -25.56 -3.04 -8.05
C ARG A 556 -24.85 -1.85 -8.69
N GLY A 557 -23.55 -1.67 -8.46
CA GLY A 557 -22.79 -0.51 -8.94
C GLY A 557 -23.12 0.80 -8.21
N THR A 558 -23.76 0.72 -7.03
CA THR A 558 -24.13 1.93 -6.27
C THR A 558 -22.95 2.35 -5.40
N THR A 559 -21.88 2.83 -6.06
CA THR A 559 -20.60 3.15 -5.43
C THR A 559 -20.04 4.49 -5.92
N PHE A 560 -19.16 5.06 -5.08
CA PHE A 560 -18.17 6.05 -5.50
C PHE A 560 -16.84 5.78 -4.79
N VAL A 561 -15.76 6.26 -5.38
CA VAL A 561 -14.39 6.10 -4.86
C VAL A 561 -13.81 7.46 -4.49
N SER A 562 -12.96 7.52 -3.45
CA SER A 562 -12.39 8.79 -2.99
C SER A 562 -11.06 8.63 -2.24
N THR A 563 -10.19 9.63 -2.42
CA THR A 563 -9.04 9.93 -1.56
C THR A 563 -9.22 11.24 -0.79
N GLY A 564 -10.42 11.87 -0.87
CA GLY A 564 -10.69 13.14 -0.18
C GLY A 564 -12.14 13.61 -0.30
N PRO A 565 -12.58 14.18 -1.43
CA PRO A 565 -13.94 14.72 -1.57
C PRO A 565 -15.03 13.65 -1.46
N MET A 566 -16.13 13.98 -0.80
CA MET A 566 -17.38 13.22 -0.87
C MET A 566 -18.16 13.61 -2.13
N LEU A 567 -18.83 12.64 -2.75
CA LEU A 567 -19.45 12.83 -4.06
C LEU A 567 -20.85 12.21 -4.11
N GLU A 568 -21.82 12.99 -4.58
CA GLU A 568 -23.19 12.55 -4.80
C GLU A 568 -23.60 12.82 -6.25
N LEU A 569 -24.19 11.82 -6.90
CA LEU A 569 -24.77 11.92 -8.24
C LEU A 569 -26.19 11.38 -8.22
N ARG A 570 -27.12 12.12 -8.84
CA ARG A 570 -28.48 11.66 -9.13
C ARG A 570 -28.90 12.05 -10.52
N VAL A 571 -29.53 11.11 -11.23
CA VAL A 571 -30.15 11.32 -12.53
C VAL A 571 -31.63 10.91 -12.42
N ASP A 572 -32.57 11.81 -12.60
CA ASP A 572 -34.01 11.61 -12.29
C ASP A 572 -34.21 10.98 -10.89
N GLY A 573 -33.43 11.42 -9.89
CA GLY A 573 -33.45 10.91 -8.53
C GLY A 573 -32.76 9.53 -8.34
N ARG A 574 -32.33 8.86 -9.41
CA ARG A 574 -31.64 7.55 -9.34
C ARG A 574 -30.16 7.71 -9.00
N LEU A 575 -29.65 6.76 -8.22
CA LEU A 575 -28.25 6.67 -7.79
C LEU A 575 -27.34 6.04 -8.86
N PRO A 576 -26.00 6.17 -8.73
CA PRO A 576 -25.04 5.41 -9.53
C PRO A 576 -25.35 3.91 -9.57
N GLY A 577 -24.99 3.25 -10.67
CA GLY A 577 -25.32 1.85 -10.95
C GLY A 577 -26.73 1.64 -11.55
N SER A 578 -27.60 2.63 -11.45
CA SER A 578 -28.97 2.51 -11.99
C SER A 578 -29.00 2.57 -13.52
N THR A 579 -29.88 1.76 -14.12
CA THR A 579 -30.26 1.85 -15.54
C THR A 579 -31.63 2.50 -15.64
N ILE A 580 -31.76 3.55 -16.47
CA ILE A 580 -33.01 4.31 -16.74
C ILE A 580 -33.39 4.03 -18.17
N GLY A 581 -34.51 3.34 -18.37
CA GLY A 581 -35.09 3.11 -19.70
C GLY A 581 -35.89 4.33 -20.20
N VAL A 582 -35.69 4.68 -21.47
CA VAL A 582 -36.47 5.72 -22.17
C VAL A 582 -36.92 5.23 -23.55
N THR A 583 -38.13 5.61 -23.98
CA THR A 583 -38.67 5.26 -25.31
C THR A 583 -38.42 6.37 -26.34
N THR A 584 -38.37 7.61 -25.88
CA THR A 584 -38.17 8.79 -26.72
C THR A 584 -37.10 9.69 -26.13
N ASN A 585 -36.58 10.63 -26.93
CA ASN A 585 -35.71 11.67 -26.41
C ASN A 585 -36.45 12.55 -25.41
N ARG A 586 -35.90 12.73 -24.23
CA ARG A 586 -36.42 13.62 -23.18
C ARG A 586 -35.28 14.16 -22.31
N PRO A 587 -35.49 15.31 -21.65
CA PRO A 587 -34.54 15.78 -20.66
C PRO A 587 -34.49 14.82 -19.45
N MET A 588 -33.28 14.63 -18.95
CA MET A 588 -32.94 13.88 -17.73
C MET A 588 -32.42 14.88 -16.70
N HIS A 589 -33.08 14.99 -15.57
CA HIS A 589 -32.65 15.92 -14.52
C HIS A 589 -31.45 15.38 -13.75
N VAL A 590 -30.34 16.10 -13.81
CA VAL A 590 -29.04 15.69 -13.20
C VAL A 590 -28.69 16.64 -12.06
N ARG A 591 -28.42 16.04 -10.88
CA ARG A 591 -27.88 16.74 -9.73
C ARG A 591 -26.56 16.08 -9.30
N VAL A 592 -25.53 16.91 -9.16
CA VAL A 592 -24.21 16.47 -8.67
C VAL A 592 -23.76 17.41 -7.59
N LYS A 593 -23.19 16.83 -6.52
CA LYS A 593 -22.63 17.57 -5.41
C LYS A 593 -21.30 16.95 -4.99
N ALA A 594 -20.28 17.77 -4.86
CA ALA A 594 -18.99 17.40 -4.25
C ALA A 594 -18.78 18.29 -3.02
N TYR A 595 -18.36 17.70 -1.90
CA TYR A 595 -18.11 18.44 -0.67
C TYR A 595 -16.97 17.80 0.14
N GLY A 596 -16.36 18.56 1.04
CA GLY A 596 -15.26 18.11 1.87
C GLY A 596 -14.91 19.13 2.95
N LEU A 597 -13.99 18.77 3.80
CA LEU A 597 -13.54 19.66 4.87
C LEU A 597 -12.45 20.60 4.34
N ARG A 598 -12.64 21.90 4.55
CA ARG A 598 -11.66 22.94 4.19
C ARG A 598 -10.28 22.65 4.80
N GLY A 599 -9.24 22.84 3.97
CA GLY A 599 -7.84 22.57 4.37
C GLY A 599 -7.49 21.08 4.46
N PHE A 600 -8.45 20.19 4.17
CA PHE A 600 -8.24 18.75 4.20
C PHE A 600 -8.73 18.08 2.91
N SER A 601 -10.04 17.90 2.73
CA SER A 601 -10.64 17.11 1.65
C SER A 601 -11.56 17.90 0.73
N ALA A 602 -11.64 19.24 0.87
CA ALA A 602 -12.55 20.05 0.06
C ALA A 602 -12.24 19.97 -1.43
N PRO A 603 -13.26 19.89 -2.30
CA PRO A 603 -13.09 19.87 -3.74
C PRO A 603 -12.56 21.21 -4.26
N ALA A 604 -11.71 21.18 -5.29
CA ALA A 604 -11.30 22.34 -6.08
C ALA A 604 -12.09 22.44 -7.38
N GLY A 605 -12.59 21.32 -7.87
CA GLY A 605 -13.40 21.26 -9.07
C GLY A 605 -14.31 20.03 -9.09
N LEU A 606 -15.41 20.17 -9.83
CA LEU A 606 -16.41 19.15 -10.07
C LEU A 606 -16.75 19.10 -11.55
N ARG A 607 -16.72 17.92 -12.14
CA ARG A 607 -17.02 17.64 -13.55
C ARG A 607 -18.15 16.65 -13.67
N LEU A 608 -19.02 16.87 -14.64
CA LEU A 608 -20.00 15.91 -15.11
C LEU A 608 -19.49 15.32 -16.43
N VAL A 609 -19.35 14.02 -16.48
CA VAL A 609 -18.76 13.28 -17.61
C VAL A 609 -19.84 12.43 -18.27
N GLN A 610 -20.09 12.66 -19.56
CA GLN A 610 -21.01 11.88 -20.41
C GLN A 610 -20.24 11.26 -21.56
N LEU A 611 -20.33 9.94 -21.74
CA LEU A 611 -19.65 9.22 -22.82
C LEU A 611 -18.14 9.57 -22.94
N GLY A 612 -17.48 9.79 -21.80
CA GLY A 612 -16.06 10.15 -21.74
C GLY A 612 -15.75 11.65 -21.89
N ASN A 613 -16.73 12.48 -22.20
CA ASN A 613 -16.55 13.92 -22.39
C ASN A 613 -17.08 14.72 -21.19
N VAL A 614 -16.38 15.77 -20.80
CA VAL A 614 -16.84 16.71 -19.78
C VAL A 614 -17.92 17.60 -20.41
N ILE A 615 -19.16 17.46 -19.95
CA ILE A 615 -20.30 18.25 -20.46
C ILE A 615 -20.67 19.45 -19.59
N ALA A 616 -20.24 19.42 -18.31
CA ALA A 616 -20.39 20.55 -17.39
C ALA A 616 -19.25 20.50 -16.36
N GLN A 617 -18.81 21.66 -15.93
CA GLN A 617 -17.76 21.79 -14.92
C GLN A 617 -17.99 23.03 -14.08
N VAL A 618 -17.68 22.92 -12.78
CA VAL A 618 -17.58 24.05 -11.85
C VAL A 618 -16.30 23.92 -11.04
N SER A 619 -15.67 25.04 -10.75
CA SER A 619 -14.48 25.12 -9.91
C SER A 619 -14.69 26.14 -8.79
N VAL A 620 -13.94 26.00 -7.69
CA VAL A 620 -13.98 26.97 -6.61
C VAL A 620 -13.58 28.36 -7.09
N THR A 621 -14.29 29.39 -6.64
CA THR A 621 -14.01 30.79 -6.95
C THR A 621 -13.20 31.48 -5.84
N ASN A 622 -13.18 30.90 -4.64
CA ASN A 622 -12.43 31.37 -3.49
C ASN A 622 -12.09 30.22 -2.53
N ASP A 623 -11.18 30.48 -1.59
CA ASP A 623 -10.69 29.46 -0.65
C ASP A 623 -11.72 29.11 0.46
N ALA A 624 -12.82 29.87 0.54
CA ALA A 624 -13.86 29.61 1.52
C ALA A 624 -14.88 28.54 1.09
N GLN A 625 -14.87 28.15 -0.20
CA GLN A 625 -15.77 27.12 -0.70
C GLN A 625 -15.26 25.71 -0.31
N ASP A 626 -16.13 24.94 0.30
CA ASP A 626 -15.95 23.53 0.68
C ASP A 626 -16.96 22.60 0.01
N GLU A 627 -17.83 23.17 -0.83
CA GLU A 627 -18.88 22.48 -1.58
C GLU A 627 -19.00 23.03 -3.00
N LEU A 628 -19.21 22.15 -3.98
CA LEU A 628 -19.51 22.44 -5.36
C LEU A 628 -20.73 21.66 -5.81
N ALA A 629 -21.61 22.28 -6.58
CA ALA A 629 -22.78 21.61 -7.11
C ALA A 629 -23.01 21.97 -8.59
N LEU A 630 -23.58 21.03 -9.32
CA LEU A 630 -24.10 21.19 -10.67
C LEU A 630 -25.54 20.66 -10.70
N GLU A 631 -26.46 21.43 -11.29
CA GLU A 631 -27.83 21.01 -11.54
C GLU A 631 -28.23 21.46 -12.96
N LEU A 632 -28.56 20.48 -13.80
CA LEU A 632 -28.89 20.73 -15.21
C LEU A 632 -29.73 19.60 -15.79
N ASP A 633 -30.37 19.88 -16.91
CA ASP A 633 -31.03 18.87 -17.70
C ASP A 633 -30.15 18.43 -18.87
N VAL A 634 -30.08 17.12 -19.10
CA VAL A 634 -29.30 16.47 -20.17
C VAL A 634 -30.26 15.66 -21.03
N ASP A 635 -30.31 15.93 -22.35
CA ASP A 635 -31.14 15.17 -23.26
C ASP A 635 -30.71 13.68 -23.32
N SER A 636 -31.70 12.79 -23.18
CA SER A 636 -31.43 11.32 -23.21
C SER A 636 -30.92 10.84 -24.58
N GLY A 637 -31.16 11.58 -25.64
CA GLY A 637 -30.66 11.27 -26.99
C GLY A 637 -30.96 9.83 -27.42
N TYR A 638 -29.93 9.08 -27.78
CA TYR A 638 -29.98 7.65 -28.09
C TYR A 638 -29.50 6.76 -26.92
N GLY A 639 -29.36 7.33 -25.71
CA GLY A 639 -28.80 6.66 -24.55
C GLY A 639 -27.33 7.05 -24.31
N PHE A 640 -26.93 7.01 -23.06
CA PHE A 640 -25.57 7.35 -22.60
C PHE A 640 -25.25 6.74 -21.24
N TRP A 641 -23.98 6.77 -20.86
CA TRP A 641 -23.55 6.67 -19.47
C TRP A 641 -23.09 8.03 -18.96
N LEU A 642 -23.30 8.28 -17.67
CA LEU A 642 -22.99 9.54 -17.02
C LEU A 642 -22.36 9.29 -15.65
N ALA A 643 -21.24 9.97 -15.36
CA ALA A 643 -20.55 9.90 -14.08
C ALA A 643 -20.10 11.27 -13.60
N ALA A 644 -19.84 11.39 -12.31
CA ALA A 644 -19.28 12.60 -11.71
C ALA A 644 -17.83 12.36 -11.29
N HIS A 645 -16.98 13.38 -11.48
CA HIS A 645 -15.57 13.39 -11.07
C HIS A 645 -15.29 14.69 -10.32
N ALA A 646 -14.80 14.58 -9.08
CA ALA A 646 -14.35 15.71 -8.29
C ALA A 646 -12.84 15.58 -8.02
N PHE A 647 -12.16 16.71 -7.92
CA PHE A 647 -10.73 16.76 -7.58
C PHE A 647 -10.45 17.89 -6.60
N GLY A 648 -9.53 17.64 -5.65
CA GLY A 648 -9.04 18.62 -4.69
C GLY A 648 -7.77 19.34 -5.18
N ARG A 649 -7.39 20.42 -4.50
CA ARG A 649 -6.18 21.22 -4.84
C ARG A 649 -4.87 20.44 -4.64
N ASN A 650 -4.89 19.42 -3.83
CA ASN A 650 -3.75 18.62 -3.40
C ASN A 650 -3.67 17.24 -4.07
N GLY A 651 -4.35 17.09 -5.23
CA GLY A 651 -4.35 15.84 -5.98
C GLY A 651 -5.29 14.76 -5.43
N SER A 652 -6.12 15.07 -4.43
CA SER A 652 -7.20 14.16 -4.02
C SER A 652 -8.28 14.11 -5.09
N GLU A 653 -8.90 12.95 -5.26
CA GLU A 653 -9.89 12.72 -6.31
C GLU A 653 -11.06 11.88 -5.79
N ALA A 654 -12.22 12.04 -6.43
CA ALA A 654 -13.37 11.20 -6.22
C ALA A 654 -14.13 10.97 -7.53
N HIS A 655 -14.66 9.76 -7.73
CA HIS A 655 -15.38 9.40 -8.94
C HIS A 655 -16.56 8.46 -8.62
N THR A 656 -17.73 8.70 -9.23
CA THR A 656 -18.89 7.80 -9.06
C THR A 656 -18.85 6.65 -10.07
N SER A 657 -19.46 5.52 -9.73
CA SER A 657 -19.96 4.62 -10.76
C SER A 657 -20.97 5.35 -11.66
N PRO A 658 -21.13 4.92 -12.93
CA PRO A 658 -22.05 5.61 -13.85
C PRO A 658 -23.52 5.36 -13.52
N VAL A 659 -24.38 6.28 -13.98
CA VAL A 659 -25.79 6.03 -14.27
C VAL A 659 -25.93 5.77 -15.78
N TYR A 660 -26.72 4.79 -16.15
CA TYR A 660 -26.95 4.40 -17.54
C TYR A 660 -28.33 4.83 -17.98
N VAL A 661 -28.42 5.53 -19.11
CA VAL A 661 -29.67 5.84 -19.80
C VAL A 661 -29.72 5.03 -21.07
N VAL A 662 -30.73 4.19 -21.19
CA VAL A 662 -30.88 3.24 -22.31
C VAL A 662 -32.16 3.58 -23.05
N ARG A 663 -32.05 3.91 -24.34
CA ARG A 663 -33.20 4.13 -25.21
C ARG A 663 -33.56 2.84 -25.95
N ASP A 664 -34.85 2.54 -26.09
CA ASP A 664 -35.32 1.34 -26.79
C ASP A 664 -34.67 1.17 -28.16
N GLY A 665 -34.08 0.01 -28.42
CA GLY A 665 -33.39 -0.31 -29.67
C GLY A 665 -31.98 0.23 -29.83
N PHE A 666 -31.43 0.93 -28.82
CA PHE A 666 -30.07 1.50 -28.85
C PHE A 666 -29.27 1.11 -27.63
N ARG A 667 -27.93 1.06 -27.77
CA ARG A 667 -26.99 0.90 -26.66
C ARG A 667 -26.61 2.28 -26.09
N PHE A 668 -26.17 2.31 -24.82
CA PHE A 668 -25.69 3.53 -24.17
C PHE A 668 -24.21 3.89 -24.52
N TRP A 669 -23.69 3.45 -25.64
CA TRP A 669 -22.29 3.58 -26.04
C TRP A 669 -21.94 4.88 -26.79
N ASN A 670 -20.65 5.18 -26.87
CA ASN A 670 -20.14 6.31 -27.66
C ASN A 670 -19.94 5.89 -29.12
N VAL A 671 -20.94 6.08 -29.96
CA VAL A 671 -20.90 5.65 -31.38
C VAL A 671 -19.77 6.31 -32.18
N ALA A 672 -19.35 7.53 -31.80
CA ALA A 672 -18.25 8.21 -32.50
C ALA A 672 -16.89 7.51 -32.23
N GLU A 673 -16.68 6.98 -31.01
CA GLU A 673 -15.44 6.34 -30.62
C GLU A 673 -15.46 4.81 -30.78
N ALA A 674 -16.63 4.19 -30.86
CA ALA A 674 -16.81 2.75 -30.79
C ALA A 674 -15.97 1.98 -31.83
N ALA A 675 -15.87 2.46 -33.07
CA ALA A 675 -15.08 1.80 -34.11
C ALA A 675 -13.57 1.76 -33.77
N ARG A 676 -13.03 2.87 -33.25
CA ARG A 676 -11.64 2.97 -32.80
C ARG A 676 -11.38 2.06 -31.61
N LEU A 677 -12.32 2.05 -30.64
CA LEU A 677 -12.21 1.24 -29.44
C LEU A 677 -12.31 -0.25 -29.72
N LEU A 678 -13.21 -0.68 -30.61
CA LEU A 678 -13.29 -2.08 -31.07
C LEU A 678 -11.96 -2.53 -31.67
N LYS A 679 -11.35 -1.71 -32.55
CA LYS A 679 -10.00 -2.00 -33.10
C LYS A 679 -8.94 -2.10 -31.99
N LYS A 680 -9.00 -1.22 -30.99
CA LYS A 680 -8.08 -1.27 -29.85
C LYS A 680 -8.22 -2.57 -29.07
N GLN A 681 -9.44 -3.00 -28.74
CA GLN A 681 -9.65 -4.22 -27.98
C GLN A 681 -9.24 -5.50 -28.77
N LEU A 682 -9.50 -5.52 -30.06
CA LEU A 682 -9.03 -6.61 -30.93
C LEU A 682 -7.50 -6.70 -30.95
N ALA A 683 -6.79 -5.56 -30.98
CA ALA A 683 -5.33 -5.54 -30.91
C ALA A 683 -4.79 -6.04 -29.55
N VAL A 684 -5.51 -5.79 -28.45
CA VAL A 684 -5.16 -6.36 -27.14
C VAL A 684 -5.36 -7.88 -27.13
N LEU A 685 -6.39 -8.40 -27.79
CA LEU A 685 -6.56 -9.86 -27.95
C LEU A 685 -5.45 -10.47 -28.84
N ASP A 686 -4.98 -9.77 -29.87
CA ASP A 686 -3.84 -10.20 -30.69
C ASP A 686 -2.55 -10.27 -29.85
N ASP A 687 -2.32 -9.28 -29.00
CA ASP A 687 -1.19 -9.25 -28.07
C ASP A 687 -1.26 -10.40 -27.05
N LEU A 688 -2.44 -10.67 -26.51
CA LEU A 688 -2.65 -11.81 -25.59
C LEU A 688 -2.38 -13.15 -26.29
N GLU A 689 -2.87 -13.32 -27.51
CA GLU A 689 -2.64 -14.53 -28.31
C GLU A 689 -1.14 -14.75 -28.58
N ALA A 690 -0.43 -13.69 -28.93
CA ALA A 690 1.03 -13.73 -29.11
C ALA A 690 1.76 -14.07 -27.80
N ALA A 691 1.30 -13.52 -26.68
CA ALA A 691 1.88 -13.81 -25.37
C ALA A 691 1.67 -15.27 -24.92
N VAL A 692 0.51 -15.85 -25.19
CA VAL A 692 0.25 -17.27 -24.95
C VAL A 692 1.15 -18.15 -25.84
N ALA A 693 1.29 -17.81 -27.12
CA ALA A 693 2.18 -18.52 -28.04
C ALA A 693 3.65 -18.46 -27.58
N GLU A 694 4.10 -17.33 -27.05
CA GLU A 694 5.45 -17.20 -26.49
C GLU A 694 5.62 -18.08 -25.25
N CYS A 695 4.64 -18.17 -24.35
CA CYS A 695 4.67 -19.09 -23.22
C CYS A 695 4.82 -20.56 -23.69
N VAL A 696 4.10 -20.96 -24.74
CA VAL A 696 4.22 -22.30 -25.33
C VAL A 696 5.64 -22.53 -25.86
N ARG A 697 6.22 -21.56 -26.57
CA ARG A 697 7.58 -21.63 -27.10
C ARG A 697 8.63 -21.76 -25.98
N LEU A 698 8.49 -20.96 -24.91
CA LEU A 698 9.37 -21.01 -23.75
C LEU A 698 9.29 -22.36 -23.03
N ARG A 699 8.07 -22.90 -22.87
CA ARG A 699 7.83 -24.20 -22.27
C ARG A 699 8.41 -25.35 -23.11
N ALA A 700 8.28 -25.28 -24.43
CA ALA A 700 8.87 -26.27 -25.34
C ALA A 700 10.41 -26.25 -25.30
N ALA A 701 11.01 -25.06 -25.18
CA ALA A 701 12.46 -24.89 -25.06
C ALA A 701 13.02 -25.39 -23.72
N ASN A 702 12.26 -25.30 -22.64
CA ASN A 702 12.63 -25.80 -21.31
C ASN A 702 11.43 -26.46 -20.61
N PRO A 703 11.12 -27.73 -20.90
CA PRO A 703 9.97 -28.45 -20.29
C PRO A 703 10.04 -28.59 -18.78
N GLN A 704 11.24 -28.52 -18.19
CA GLN A 704 11.46 -28.64 -16.75
C GLN A 704 11.42 -27.27 -16.03
N SER A 705 11.28 -26.18 -16.78
CA SER A 705 11.17 -24.88 -16.15
C SER A 705 10.03 -24.81 -15.16
N LEU A 706 10.32 -24.33 -13.96
CA LEU A 706 9.35 -24.00 -12.94
C LEU A 706 8.81 -22.58 -13.07
N ASP A 707 9.10 -21.90 -14.19
CA ASP A 707 8.61 -20.58 -14.43
C ASP A 707 7.08 -20.54 -14.40
N PHE A 708 6.57 -19.90 -13.37
CA PHE A 708 5.15 -19.76 -13.09
C PHE A 708 4.39 -19.02 -14.20
N TRP A 709 5.04 -18.01 -14.81
CA TRP A 709 4.40 -17.10 -15.76
C TRP A 709 4.16 -17.73 -17.14
N SER A 710 5.00 -18.68 -17.52
CA SER A 710 4.89 -19.35 -18.82
C SER A 710 4.18 -20.71 -18.73
N ARG A 711 4.22 -21.35 -17.58
CA ARG A 711 3.73 -22.72 -17.42
C ARG A 711 2.23 -22.86 -17.71
N TRP A 712 1.42 -22.16 -16.94
CA TRP A 712 -0.03 -22.30 -17.01
C TRP A 712 -0.63 -21.80 -18.31
N PRO A 713 -0.21 -20.65 -18.86
CA PRO A 713 -0.67 -20.23 -20.19
C PRO A 713 -0.32 -21.26 -21.28
N ALA A 714 0.85 -21.87 -21.19
CA ALA A 714 1.25 -22.92 -22.16
C ALA A 714 0.42 -24.21 -22.03
N GLU A 715 0.17 -24.65 -20.79
CA GLU A 715 -0.63 -25.85 -20.52
C GLU A 715 -2.13 -25.66 -20.85
N GLN A 716 -2.62 -24.40 -20.80
CA GLN A 716 -4.02 -24.03 -21.04
C GLN A 716 -4.22 -23.28 -22.37
N GLN A 717 -3.31 -23.49 -23.34
CA GLN A 717 -3.35 -22.76 -24.62
C GLN A 717 -4.69 -22.95 -25.35
N ALA A 718 -5.20 -24.17 -25.44
CA ALA A 718 -6.43 -24.45 -26.18
C ALA A 718 -7.66 -23.77 -25.55
N GLU A 719 -7.75 -23.79 -24.23
CA GLU A 719 -8.81 -23.13 -23.48
C GLU A 719 -8.74 -21.62 -23.57
N MET A 720 -7.54 -21.05 -23.55
CA MET A 720 -7.30 -19.61 -23.75
C MET A 720 -7.69 -19.20 -25.17
N GLN A 721 -7.28 -19.97 -26.19
CA GLN A 721 -7.63 -19.70 -27.57
C GLN A 721 -9.16 -19.73 -27.79
N ALA A 722 -9.86 -20.67 -27.18
CA ALA A 722 -11.32 -20.73 -27.24
C ALA A 722 -11.98 -19.47 -26.69
N ARG A 723 -11.47 -18.92 -25.56
CA ARG A 723 -11.96 -17.66 -24.97
C ARG A 723 -11.67 -16.44 -25.84
N ILE A 724 -10.46 -16.34 -26.35
CA ILE A 724 -10.07 -15.28 -27.30
C ILE A 724 -11.00 -15.30 -28.52
N THR A 725 -11.21 -16.47 -29.12
CA THR A 725 -12.10 -16.63 -30.29
C THR A 725 -13.54 -16.22 -29.97
N ARG A 726 -14.07 -16.64 -28.82
CA ARG A 726 -15.41 -16.26 -28.36
C ARG A 726 -15.56 -14.74 -28.23
N VAL A 727 -14.57 -14.08 -27.61
CA VAL A 727 -14.64 -12.64 -27.37
C VAL A 727 -14.40 -11.84 -28.64
N ARG A 728 -13.56 -12.30 -29.58
CA ARG A 728 -13.49 -11.74 -30.95
C ARG A 728 -14.88 -11.71 -31.60
N GLY A 729 -15.63 -12.82 -31.56
CA GLY A 729 -16.99 -12.88 -32.06
C GLY A 729 -17.95 -11.88 -31.42
N ILE A 730 -17.78 -11.59 -30.11
CA ILE A 730 -18.54 -10.54 -29.43
C ILE A 730 -18.20 -9.16 -30.01
N TYR A 731 -16.91 -8.83 -30.18
CA TYR A 731 -16.50 -7.54 -30.75
C TYR A 731 -16.91 -7.39 -32.22
N GLU A 732 -16.88 -8.44 -33.03
CA GLU A 732 -17.36 -8.46 -34.40
C GLU A 732 -18.88 -8.22 -34.47
N THR A 733 -19.64 -8.85 -33.56
CA THR A 733 -21.08 -8.59 -33.40
C THR A 733 -21.36 -7.15 -33.05
N LEU A 734 -20.57 -6.56 -32.12
CA LEU A 734 -20.67 -5.16 -31.77
C LEU A 734 -20.36 -4.23 -32.97
N ALA A 735 -19.38 -4.57 -33.79
CA ALA A 735 -19.08 -3.81 -35.03
C ALA A 735 -20.26 -3.83 -36.01
N THR A 736 -20.95 -4.96 -36.16
CA THR A 736 -22.14 -5.07 -36.98
C THR A 736 -23.30 -4.26 -36.39
N THR A 737 -23.49 -4.33 -35.08
CA THR A 737 -24.49 -3.54 -34.37
C THR A 737 -24.23 -2.05 -34.53
N LEU A 738 -22.97 -1.60 -34.42
CA LEU A 738 -22.57 -0.20 -34.63
C LEU A 738 -22.96 0.30 -36.01
N ALA A 739 -22.66 -0.47 -37.06
CA ALA A 739 -23.03 -0.06 -38.44
C ALA A 739 -24.54 0.05 -38.63
N THR A 740 -25.33 -0.80 -37.98
CA THR A 740 -26.80 -0.77 -37.99
C THR A 740 -27.35 0.47 -37.27
N GLU A 741 -26.87 0.72 -36.03
CA GLU A 741 -27.30 1.86 -35.25
C GLU A 741 -26.90 3.20 -35.90
N GLN A 742 -25.75 3.30 -36.53
CA GLN A 742 -25.32 4.48 -37.25
C GLN A 742 -26.30 4.83 -38.37
N LYS A 743 -26.75 3.83 -39.14
CA LYS A 743 -27.78 4.03 -40.18
C LYS A 743 -29.13 4.48 -39.60
N GLN A 744 -29.58 3.88 -38.50
CA GLN A 744 -30.82 4.25 -37.83
C GLN A 744 -30.77 5.67 -37.29
N ARG A 745 -29.69 6.11 -36.70
CA ARG A 745 -29.49 7.47 -36.19
C ARG A 745 -29.51 8.52 -37.34
N LEU A 746 -28.92 8.20 -38.50
CA LEU A 746 -28.97 9.06 -39.68
C LEU A 746 -30.37 9.13 -40.29
N GLY A 747 -31.10 7.99 -40.37
CA GLY A 747 -32.45 7.92 -40.89
C GLY A 747 -33.48 8.72 -40.07
N THR A 748 -33.32 8.74 -38.73
CA THR A 748 -34.15 9.53 -37.85
C THR A 748 -33.84 11.04 -37.90
N SER A 749 -32.63 11.44 -38.31
CA SER A 749 -32.23 12.84 -38.50
C SER A 749 -32.77 13.44 -39.79
N SER A 750 -33.07 12.61 -40.80
CA SER A 750 -33.63 13.06 -42.10
C SER A 750 -35.16 13.19 -42.11
N ALA A 751 -35.87 12.65 -41.12
CA ALA A 751 -37.27 12.90 -40.90
C ALA A 751 -37.46 14.23 -40.13
N GLY A 752 -37.22 15.34 -40.83
CA GLY A 752 -37.54 16.69 -40.33
C GLY A 752 -39.01 16.81 -39.93
N PRO A 753 -39.37 17.84 -39.14
CA PRO A 753 -40.74 17.99 -38.67
C PRO A 753 -41.67 18.09 -39.86
N GLN A 754 -42.47 17.04 -40.10
CA GLN A 754 -43.65 17.20 -40.92
C GLN A 754 -44.55 18.20 -40.19
N ARG A 755 -44.85 19.30 -40.89
CA ARG A 755 -45.64 20.46 -40.45
C ARG A 755 -46.96 20.08 -39.81
#